data_4602c9f41f4e40e84a14f1dcff011eb2
#
_entry.id   4602c9f41f4e40e84a14f1dcff011eb2
#
_cell.length_a   1.000
_cell.length_b   1.000
_cell.length_c   1.000
_cell.angle_alpha   90.00
_cell.angle_beta   90.00
_cell.angle_gamma   90.00
#
_symmetry.space_group_name_H-M   'P 1'
#
loop_
_entity.id
_entity.type
_entity.pdbx_description
1 polymer ?
#
loop_
_entity_poly.entity_id
_entity_poly.type
_entity_poly.pdbx_seq_one_letter_code
_entity_poly.pdbx_strand_id
1 'polypeptide(L)'
;MKIGSKRSILSATLAMVLTGSFGAIAAESKDSEIPSWEVSKPQGEVKNVTIDTTESTWSNLDVHPNGETIIFDMLGDLYTMPITGGEAKPLAVGYEWNMQATYSPDGSKIAFLSDRDGMMNVWVMNADGSNPIQLTKEKKNTIHTPTWSHDGQYIAVTRGVMSSRSIAAGEIWIYHHTGGSGTKVKAGTYGAFNQKNITDPKFSPDGKYLYYTQDITGGRVWQYNKNSTDELFNIIRHDLTTGEEESYIGGAGGAVIPTPSPDGKYMAYLKREDNNTVLFIKDLKTGVDKRLYSKMERDNQETFGTEGNYAYFDWTPDSEQIVFWTAGKFHRVDIESKDVAAIPFNVKVEKQVQQAIRVPVEVAPDRFQVKQVRWATMSPKGDKIVYQALGKLYVRDVKSGKVKRLTKQKDHDEFYPSFSRDGKYIAYTTWHDKKLGTVRIVRSRGGKGKVISTEPGHYVEPRFSPNGKRVVFNRFTGGYLLSPEWSMEPGVYVADTKGKKMTRVIKSGNDAHFGESNDQIFYTSYQAKSYGTKRQLMTVNLDGFDKREVLKADEITEFKVSPDEKWIAFVYQYNTYVAPFARKGKVLTLGPDSTWVPVQKASQTAGSELHWSADSMTLHWSNASTLYSRKLSDTFAFLDGAPETLPEPTSDGIDLSFEQKADKPKSTIALVGGTVVTMRDADNNQEIIENGVVLVESNRIVAVGKQGEVSIPSGAKVQDVSGHTLVPGLIDAHAHGSQGSSQIIPQQNWMNFSSLGFGVTTLHDPSNDNREIFAAAEMQKAGKILGPRIFSTGKILYAGKHPGYTAKIDGLDDAKFHIQRTKENGAVSVKSYNHPRRDTRQQVLAAARELGVNVVPEGGGKLYQNMTMVIDGHTTLEHSLNVARGYDDLTQLWSQTETAYNPTFVVAYGGLAGEKYWYDRTNVWENERLMRYVPRYIVEPTSIRRETAPDDHYNHINVAKYAKELRDNGVRVLIGAHGQREGLAAHWEMWMMNQGGFTPWEALRGATYDGAKALGM
;
A
#
# COMPACT_ATOMS: atom_id res chain seq x y z
N MET A 1 29.06 -4.84 -60.85
CA MET A 1 30.46 -4.70 -61.30
C MET A 1 31.32 -4.58 -60.07
N LYS A 2 31.88 -5.68 -59.64
CA LYS A 2 33.31 -6.09 -59.70
C LYS A 2 34.18 -5.11 -58.93
N ILE A 3 34.66 -5.54 -57.77
CA ILE A 3 35.92 -6.24 -57.44
C ILE A 3 36.86 -5.21 -56.84
N GLY A 4 37.58 -5.34 -55.75
CA GLY A 4 38.24 -6.40 -55.01
C GLY A 4 39.17 -5.73 -54.06
N SER A 5 39.35 -6.18 -52.88
CA SER A 5 40.26 -7.17 -52.30
C SER A 5 41.70 -6.72 -52.14
N LYS A 6 42.15 -6.95 -50.92
CA LYS A 6 43.39 -7.55 -50.38
C LYS A 6 44.19 -6.60 -49.46
N ARG A 7 44.33 -6.98 -48.16
CA ARG A 7 45.47 -7.77 -47.57
C ARG A 7 46.80 -7.02 -47.61
N SER A 8 47.63 -6.83 -46.63
CA SER A 8 48.09 -7.65 -45.51
C SER A 8 49.09 -6.88 -44.64
N ILE A 9 49.15 -7.11 -43.37
CA ILE A 9 50.22 -7.75 -42.55
C ILE A 9 51.43 -6.92 -42.13
N LEU A 10 51.70 -6.94 -40.82
CA LEU A 10 52.93 -6.90 -39.99
C LEU A 10 53.82 -5.66 -40.10
N SER A 11 54.36 -5.16 -39.07
CA SER A 11 55.12 -5.70 -37.94
C SER A 11 55.38 -4.66 -36.87
N ALA A 12 55.48 -5.15 -35.68
CA ALA A 12 56.04 -4.67 -34.44
C ALA A 12 57.32 -3.85 -34.53
N THR A 13 57.55 -2.90 -33.64
CA THR A 13 58.65 -2.95 -32.65
C THR A 13 58.77 -1.63 -31.89
N LEU A 14 58.69 -1.71 -30.59
CA LEU A 14 59.60 -1.22 -29.50
C LEU A 14 59.81 0.30 -29.34
N ALA A 15 59.37 0.84 -28.34
CA ALA A 15 59.83 1.02 -26.95
C ALA A 15 60.22 2.46 -26.56
N MET A 16 59.88 2.69 -25.36
CA MET A 16 60.46 3.55 -24.30
C MET A 16 59.83 4.92 -24.03
N VAL A 17 59.00 4.90 -23.01
CA VAL A 17 59.12 5.59 -21.72
C VAL A 17 59.25 7.12 -21.73
N LEU A 18 58.19 7.78 -21.30
CA LEU A 18 58.29 8.89 -20.35
C LEU A 18 57.04 8.90 -19.47
N THR A 19 57.26 8.58 -18.22
CA THR A 19 56.33 8.61 -17.06
C THR A 19 55.93 10.04 -16.77
N GLY A 20 54.62 10.26 -16.82
CA GLY A 20 53.95 11.42 -16.23
C GLY A 20 52.72 10.93 -15.51
N SER A 21 52.84 10.68 -14.21
CA SER A 21 51.81 10.27 -13.30
C SER A 21 50.77 11.39 -13.13
N PHE A 22 49.64 11.26 -13.80
CA PHE A 22 48.41 11.85 -13.30
C PHE A 22 47.64 10.74 -12.59
N GLY A 23 47.74 10.73 -11.26
CA GLY A 23 46.93 9.90 -10.40
C GLY A 23 45.48 10.37 -10.49
N ALA A 24 44.69 9.67 -11.29
CA ALA A 24 43.26 9.63 -11.08
C ALA A 24 43.03 8.81 -9.78
N ILE A 25 42.78 9.49 -8.68
CA ILE A 25 42.23 8.90 -7.49
C ILE A 25 40.81 8.50 -7.89
N ALA A 26 40.65 7.27 -8.38
CA ALA A 26 39.37 6.60 -8.29
C ALA A 26 39.10 6.48 -6.80
N ALA A 27 38.15 7.25 -6.32
CA ALA A 27 37.53 6.98 -5.03
C ALA A 27 36.93 5.58 -5.14
N GLU A 28 37.64 4.57 -4.64
CA GLU A 28 37.01 3.33 -4.24
C GLU A 28 35.86 3.72 -3.31
N SER A 29 34.65 3.58 -3.80
CA SER A 29 33.48 3.47 -2.94
C SER A 29 33.80 2.27 -2.04
N LYS A 30 34.11 2.53 -0.78
CA LYS A 30 33.95 1.51 0.24
C LYS A 30 32.46 1.14 0.16
N ASP A 31 32.15 0.05 -0.52
CA ASP A 31 31.00 -0.74 -0.20
C ASP A 31 31.18 -1.11 1.28
N SER A 32 30.61 -0.28 2.15
CA SER A 32 30.37 -0.69 3.51
C SER A 32 29.48 -1.91 3.37
N GLU A 33 29.98 -3.08 3.73
CA GLU A 33 29.19 -4.29 3.81
C GLU A 33 27.95 -3.94 4.65
N ILE A 34 26.81 -3.79 3.99
CA ILE A 34 25.51 -3.66 4.66
C ILE A 34 25.39 -4.94 5.47
N PRO A 35 25.27 -4.88 6.82
CA PRO A 35 25.17 -6.08 7.62
C PRO A 35 24.07 -6.96 7.04
N SER A 36 24.40 -8.20 6.69
CA SER A 36 23.44 -9.14 6.12
C SER A 36 22.31 -9.34 7.12
N TRP A 37 21.08 -9.01 6.72
CA TRP A 37 19.91 -9.27 7.57
C TRP A 37 19.58 -10.75 7.54
N GLU A 38 19.52 -11.37 8.71
CA GLU A 38 19.18 -12.79 8.85
C GLU A 38 17.71 -12.92 9.25
N VAL A 39 16.87 -13.40 8.34
CA VAL A 39 15.42 -13.62 8.56
C VAL A 39 15.16 -14.54 9.75
N SER A 40 15.99 -15.57 9.92
CA SER A 40 15.90 -16.56 11.01
C SER A 40 16.28 -16.02 12.38
N LYS A 41 16.78 -14.77 12.49
CA LYS A 41 17.12 -14.13 13.76
C LYS A 41 16.16 -12.99 14.06
N PRO A 42 15.05 -13.26 14.75
CA PRO A 42 14.08 -12.22 15.11
C PRO A 42 14.73 -11.09 15.91
N GLN A 43 14.35 -9.85 15.62
CA GLN A 43 14.92 -8.62 16.22
C GLN A 43 14.11 -8.09 17.41
N GLY A 44 13.01 -8.74 17.76
CA GLY A 44 12.16 -8.38 18.88
C GLY A 44 12.16 -9.44 19.98
N GLU A 45 11.37 -9.23 21.02
CA GLU A 45 11.12 -10.24 22.04
C GLU A 45 10.39 -11.43 21.42
N VAL A 46 10.88 -12.64 21.69
CA VAL A 46 10.42 -13.89 21.08
C VAL A 46 9.73 -14.75 22.13
N LYS A 47 8.63 -15.37 21.73
CA LYS A 47 7.87 -16.35 22.48
C LYS A 47 7.81 -17.66 21.70
N ASN A 48 7.96 -18.79 22.37
CA ASN A 48 7.66 -20.11 21.80
C ASN A 48 6.17 -20.41 21.97
N VAL A 49 5.56 -20.90 20.91
CA VAL A 49 4.16 -21.33 20.87
C VAL A 49 4.09 -22.79 20.41
N THR A 50 3.24 -23.58 21.04
CA THR A 50 3.07 -24.99 20.71
C THR A 50 1.82 -25.15 19.86
N ILE A 51 1.94 -25.94 18.79
CA ILE A 51 0.85 -26.31 17.89
C ILE A 51 0.78 -27.83 17.91
N ASP A 52 -0.39 -28.38 18.21
CA ASP A 52 -0.66 -29.84 18.22
C ASP A 52 -2.00 -30.05 17.50
N THR A 53 -1.94 -30.50 16.24
CA THR A 53 -3.11 -30.49 15.38
C THR A 53 -3.14 -31.65 14.40
N THR A 54 -4.34 -32.00 13.98
CA THR A 54 -4.65 -32.93 12.90
C THR A 54 -5.26 -32.23 11.69
N GLU A 55 -5.17 -30.90 11.62
CA GLU A 55 -5.66 -30.06 10.53
C GLU A 55 -4.56 -29.12 10.03
N SER A 56 -4.60 -28.82 8.74
CA SER A 56 -3.66 -27.91 8.11
C SER A 56 -4.38 -26.95 7.17
N THR A 57 -3.87 -25.74 7.01
CA THR A 57 -4.41 -24.71 6.12
C THR A 57 -3.62 -24.64 4.84
N TRP A 58 -4.27 -24.92 3.70
CA TRP A 58 -3.72 -24.74 2.36
C TRP A 58 -2.38 -25.46 2.16
N SER A 59 -2.28 -26.73 2.63
CA SER A 59 -1.06 -27.52 2.55
C SER A 59 -0.85 -28.10 1.17
N ASN A 60 0.25 -27.72 0.52
CA ASN A 60 0.72 -28.34 -0.71
C ASN A 60 1.32 -29.71 -0.37
N LEU A 61 1.16 -30.67 -1.25
CA LEU A 61 1.73 -32.01 -1.09
C LEU A 61 2.33 -32.54 -2.40
N ASP A 62 3.22 -33.50 -2.25
CA ASP A 62 3.80 -34.25 -3.35
C ASP A 62 4.02 -35.72 -2.94
N VAL A 63 3.84 -36.66 -3.85
CA VAL A 63 3.98 -38.11 -3.59
C VAL A 63 5.37 -38.54 -4.01
N HIS A 64 6.09 -39.21 -3.08
CA HIS A 64 7.39 -39.76 -3.41
C HIS A 64 7.30 -40.80 -4.53
N PRO A 65 8.24 -40.86 -5.52
CA PRO A 65 8.17 -41.81 -6.65
C PRO A 65 8.12 -43.31 -6.29
N ASN A 66 8.41 -43.67 -5.04
CA ASN A 66 8.20 -45.04 -4.56
C ASN A 66 6.75 -45.36 -4.15
N GLY A 67 5.87 -44.34 -4.08
CA GLY A 67 4.47 -44.50 -3.69
C GLY A 67 4.18 -44.70 -2.21
N GLU A 68 5.21 -44.70 -1.33
CA GLU A 68 5.09 -45.03 0.10
C GLU A 68 4.93 -43.82 1.02
N THR A 69 5.43 -42.62 0.58
CA THR A 69 5.54 -41.43 1.40
C THR A 69 4.95 -40.21 0.69
N ILE A 70 4.44 -39.26 1.46
CA ILE A 70 4.11 -37.91 0.98
C ILE A 70 4.96 -36.88 1.73
N ILE A 71 5.31 -35.80 1.03
CA ILE A 71 5.84 -34.56 1.64
C ILE A 71 4.72 -33.51 1.59
N PHE A 72 4.62 -32.69 2.63
CA PHE A 72 3.68 -31.58 2.68
C PHE A 72 4.21 -30.40 3.47
N ASP A 73 3.66 -29.21 3.21
CA ASP A 73 3.94 -28.01 4.01
C ASP A 73 2.81 -27.71 5.00
N MET A 74 3.17 -27.17 6.18
CA MET A 74 2.24 -26.62 7.15
C MET A 74 2.94 -25.52 7.96
N LEU A 75 2.34 -24.34 8.02
CA LEU A 75 2.84 -23.17 8.78
C LEU A 75 4.32 -22.83 8.51
N GLY A 76 4.76 -23.01 7.26
CA GLY A 76 6.13 -22.70 6.85
C GLY A 76 7.18 -23.75 7.21
N ASP A 77 6.78 -24.95 7.59
CA ASP A 77 7.63 -26.10 7.79
C ASP A 77 7.29 -27.23 6.81
N LEU A 78 8.27 -28.07 6.49
CA LEU A 78 8.10 -29.26 5.65
C LEU A 78 8.08 -30.52 6.49
N TYR A 79 7.15 -31.41 6.20
CA TYR A 79 6.95 -32.67 6.87
C TYR A 79 6.87 -33.82 5.87
N THR A 80 7.25 -35.02 6.31
CA THR A 80 7.02 -36.28 5.58
C THR A 80 6.20 -37.23 6.42
N MET A 81 5.36 -38.08 5.78
CA MET A 81 4.63 -39.15 6.44
C MET A 81 4.32 -40.29 5.49
N PRO A 82 3.98 -41.47 5.95
CA PRO A 82 3.47 -42.52 5.09
C PRO A 82 2.20 -42.10 4.35
N ILE A 83 2.03 -42.54 3.12
CA ILE A 83 0.81 -42.22 2.31
C ILE A 83 -0.47 -42.81 2.95
N THR A 84 -0.32 -43.74 3.90
CA THR A 84 -1.42 -44.31 4.70
C THR A 84 -1.78 -43.46 5.90
N GLY A 85 -1.00 -42.41 6.18
CA GLY A 85 -1.15 -41.51 7.33
C GLY A 85 -0.31 -41.92 8.52
N GLY A 86 -0.40 -41.14 9.60
CA GLY A 86 0.32 -41.32 10.86
C GLY A 86 0.91 -40.04 11.41
N GLU A 87 1.88 -40.16 12.29
CA GLU A 87 2.63 -39.03 12.84
C GLU A 87 3.55 -38.45 11.76
N ALA A 88 3.42 -37.17 11.48
CA ALA A 88 4.23 -36.45 10.50
C ALA A 88 5.65 -36.20 11.10
N LYS A 89 6.67 -36.48 10.31
CA LYS A 89 8.06 -36.24 10.67
C LYS A 89 8.55 -34.92 10.12
N PRO A 90 9.11 -34.03 10.97
CA PRO A 90 9.68 -32.77 10.48
C PRO A 90 10.89 -33.04 9.57
N LEU A 91 10.95 -32.34 8.44
CA LEU A 91 12.05 -32.44 7.46
C LEU A 91 12.86 -31.13 7.38
N ALA A 92 12.17 -29.98 7.27
CA ALA A 92 12.78 -28.66 7.28
C ALA A 92 11.89 -27.74 8.11
N VAL A 93 12.34 -27.41 9.32
CA VAL A 93 11.60 -26.59 10.28
C VAL A 93 12.47 -25.42 10.74
N GLY A 94 11.85 -24.27 11.02
CA GLY A 94 12.58 -23.07 11.44
C GLY A 94 11.73 -21.84 11.57
N TYR A 95 12.40 -20.68 11.66
CA TYR A 95 11.75 -19.39 11.67
C TYR A 95 11.44 -18.92 10.23
N GLU A 96 12.28 -19.32 9.26
CA GLU A 96 12.02 -19.13 7.84
C GLU A 96 10.77 -19.89 7.40
N TRP A 97 10.15 -19.40 6.33
CA TRP A 97 8.96 -20.02 5.73
C TRP A 97 9.36 -20.92 4.57
N ASN A 98 9.16 -22.24 4.72
CA ASN A 98 9.39 -23.25 3.69
C ASN A 98 8.04 -23.77 3.17
N MET A 99 7.88 -23.93 1.84
CA MET A 99 6.62 -24.37 1.24
C MET A 99 6.81 -24.95 -0.16
N GLN A 100 5.74 -25.57 -0.71
CA GLN A 100 5.65 -26.08 -2.08
C GLN A 100 6.80 -27.01 -2.45
N ALA A 101 7.07 -27.99 -1.58
CA ALA A 101 8.09 -29.00 -1.81
C ALA A 101 7.65 -30.03 -2.85
N THR A 102 8.58 -30.44 -3.75
CA THR A 102 8.34 -31.46 -4.77
C THR A 102 9.57 -32.35 -4.94
N TYR A 103 9.35 -33.66 -5.06
CA TYR A 103 10.42 -34.64 -5.28
C TYR A 103 10.96 -34.60 -6.70
N SER A 104 12.25 -34.89 -6.87
CA SER A 104 12.81 -35.20 -8.19
C SER A 104 12.24 -36.54 -8.70
N PRO A 105 12.21 -36.79 -10.05
CA PRO A 105 11.64 -38.02 -10.59
C PRO A 105 12.29 -39.32 -10.07
N ASP A 106 13.55 -39.24 -9.64
CA ASP A 106 14.28 -40.38 -9.02
C ASP A 106 14.09 -40.47 -7.49
N GLY A 107 13.35 -39.51 -6.89
CA GLY A 107 13.10 -39.43 -5.46
C GLY A 107 14.31 -39.02 -4.62
N SER A 108 15.46 -38.72 -5.20
CA SER A 108 16.70 -38.46 -4.45
C SER A 108 16.81 -37.03 -3.90
N LYS A 109 16.06 -36.09 -4.49
CA LYS A 109 16.10 -34.66 -4.16
C LYS A 109 14.70 -34.07 -3.97
N ILE A 110 14.68 -32.93 -3.30
CA ILE A 110 13.48 -32.11 -3.09
C ILE A 110 13.78 -30.68 -3.53
N ALA A 111 12.96 -30.13 -4.43
CA ALA A 111 12.91 -28.70 -4.68
C ALA A 111 11.82 -28.08 -3.81
N PHE A 112 12.09 -26.95 -3.18
CA PHE A 112 11.15 -26.28 -2.30
C PHE A 112 11.38 -24.77 -2.30
N LEU A 113 10.43 -24.02 -1.83
CA LEU A 113 10.54 -22.59 -1.63
C LEU A 113 10.96 -22.25 -0.20
N SER A 114 11.83 -21.26 -0.04
CA SER A 114 12.21 -20.72 1.27
C SER A 114 12.53 -19.23 1.21
N ASP A 115 12.14 -18.49 2.24
CA ASP A 115 12.43 -17.06 2.40
C ASP A 115 13.66 -16.76 3.28
N ARG A 116 14.48 -17.77 3.58
CA ARG A 116 15.63 -17.70 4.51
C ARG A 116 16.70 -16.67 4.12
N ASP A 117 16.76 -16.28 2.83
CA ASP A 117 17.64 -15.23 2.31
C ASP A 117 16.92 -13.87 2.15
N GLY A 118 15.76 -13.72 2.78
CA GLY A 118 14.92 -12.52 2.73
C GLY A 118 13.87 -12.51 1.65
N MET A 119 13.99 -13.36 0.63
CA MET A 119 13.06 -13.45 -0.49
C MET A 119 12.68 -14.89 -0.77
N MET A 120 11.43 -15.12 -1.18
CA MET A 120 11.02 -16.46 -1.59
C MET A 120 11.80 -16.90 -2.83
N ASN A 121 12.67 -17.91 -2.66
CA ASN A 121 13.53 -18.50 -3.67
C ASN A 121 13.41 -20.02 -3.69
N VAL A 122 13.77 -20.65 -4.82
CA VAL A 122 13.89 -22.11 -4.90
C VAL A 122 15.20 -22.56 -4.25
N TRP A 123 15.07 -23.57 -3.42
CA TRP A 123 16.15 -24.33 -2.83
C TRP A 123 16.01 -25.81 -3.23
N VAL A 124 17.13 -26.50 -3.32
CA VAL A 124 17.18 -27.94 -3.60
C VAL A 124 17.96 -28.61 -2.47
N MET A 125 17.40 -29.68 -1.89
CA MET A 125 18.03 -30.49 -0.83
C MET A 125 17.95 -31.97 -1.16
N ASN A 126 18.70 -32.80 -0.45
CA ASN A 126 18.53 -34.25 -0.54
C ASN A 126 17.16 -34.66 0.08
N ALA A 127 16.65 -35.82 -0.31
CA ALA A 127 15.35 -36.30 0.17
C ALA A 127 15.26 -36.49 1.70
N ASP A 128 16.40 -36.61 2.36
CA ASP A 128 16.51 -36.69 3.83
C ASP A 128 16.58 -35.34 4.53
N GLY A 129 16.44 -34.23 3.78
CA GLY A 129 16.50 -32.85 4.27
C GLY A 129 17.92 -32.27 4.36
N SER A 130 18.96 -33.06 4.09
CA SER A 130 20.35 -32.59 4.14
C SER A 130 20.76 -31.75 2.93
N ASN A 131 21.82 -30.93 3.09
CA ASN A 131 22.50 -30.15 2.05
C ASN A 131 21.57 -29.23 1.23
N PRO A 132 20.78 -28.32 1.83
CA PRO A 132 19.99 -27.37 1.09
C PRO A 132 20.88 -26.36 0.33
N ILE A 133 20.70 -26.26 -0.99
CA ILE A 133 21.43 -25.36 -1.88
C ILE A 133 20.43 -24.41 -2.52
N GLN A 134 20.75 -23.12 -2.50
CA GLN A 134 19.93 -22.10 -3.15
C GLN A 134 20.07 -22.16 -4.66
N LEU A 135 18.98 -22.42 -5.38
CA LEU A 135 18.96 -22.49 -6.82
C LEU A 135 18.74 -21.12 -7.46
N THR A 136 17.72 -20.38 -7.02
CA THR A 136 17.42 -19.03 -7.53
C THR A 136 17.86 -17.97 -6.54
N LYS A 137 18.24 -16.76 -7.07
CA LYS A 137 18.76 -15.65 -6.25
C LYS A 137 18.01 -14.35 -6.54
N GLU A 138 16.68 -14.44 -6.58
CA GLU A 138 15.83 -13.27 -6.81
C GLU A 138 15.85 -12.32 -5.60
N LYS A 139 15.95 -11.03 -5.89
CA LYS A 139 15.92 -9.96 -4.88
C LYS A 139 14.76 -8.97 -5.06
N LYS A 140 14.05 -9.07 -6.19
CA LYS A 140 12.96 -8.14 -6.55
C LYS A 140 11.67 -8.85 -6.93
N ASN A 141 11.78 -10.07 -7.44
CA ASN A 141 10.66 -10.84 -7.96
C ASN A 141 10.44 -12.05 -7.07
N THR A 142 9.20 -12.43 -6.87
CA THR A 142 8.86 -13.64 -6.08
C THR A 142 8.97 -14.89 -6.96
N ILE A 143 9.30 -16.02 -6.37
CA ILE A 143 9.28 -17.33 -7.03
C ILE A 143 8.22 -18.19 -6.35
N HIS A 144 7.46 -18.94 -7.16
CA HIS A 144 6.41 -19.86 -6.69
C HIS A 144 6.33 -21.07 -7.61
N THR A 145 5.64 -22.12 -7.13
CA THR A 145 5.19 -23.27 -7.91
C THR A 145 6.32 -24.03 -8.62
N PRO A 146 7.39 -24.48 -7.90
CA PRO A 146 8.45 -25.27 -8.49
C PRO A 146 7.93 -26.64 -8.95
N THR A 147 8.42 -27.12 -10.11
CA THR A 147 8.13 -28.46 -10.61
C THR A 147 9.31 -29.00 -11.41
N TRP A 148 9.64 -30.27 -11.22
CA TRP A 148 10.74 -30.93 -11.91
C TRP A 148 10.35 -31.33 -13.34
N SER A 149 11.31 -31.26 -14.26
CA SER A 149 11.20 -31.92 -15.58
C SER A 149 11.26 -33.43 -15.44
N HIS A 150 10.70 -34.14 -16.39
CA HIS A 150 10.67 -35.61 -16.39
C HIS A 150 12.06 -36.25 -16.27
N ASP A 151 13.08 -35.66 -16.88
CA ASP A 151 14.47 -36.16 -16.84
C ASP A 151 15.24 -35.69 -15.59
N GLY A 152 14.60 -34.96 -14.67
CA GLY A 152 15.21 -34.42 -13.45
C GLY A 152 16.28 -33.34 -13.66
N GLN A 153 16.45 -32.83 -14.89
CA GLN A 153 17.50 -31.85 -15.19
C GLN A 153 17.07 -30.41 -14.94
N TYR A 154 15.77 -30.13 -15.01
CA TYR A 154 15.26 -28.77 -14.92
C TYR A 154 14.15 -28.63 -13.90
N ILE A 155 13.99 -27.39 -13.41
CA ILE A 155 12.88 -26.98 -12.53
C ILE A 155 12.18 -25.79 -13.18
N ALA A 156 10.90 -25.96 -13.51
CA ALA A 156 10.06 -24.84 -13.93
C ALA A 156 9.45 -24.15 -12.71
N VAL A 157 9.25 -22.84 -12.82
CA VAL A 157 8.69 -22.00 -11.75
C VAL A 157 7.81 -20.90 -12.29
N THR A 158 6.91 -20.41 -11.46
CA THR A 158 6.28 -19.10 -11.66
C THR A 158 7.17 -18.01 -11.05
N ARG A 159 7.59 -17.03 -11.85
CA ARG A 159 8.32 -15.85 -11.39
C ARG A 159 7.38 -14.66 -11.39
N GLY A 160 7.06 -14.14 -10.21
CA GLY A 160 6.17 -12.99 -10.04
C GLY A 160 6.93 -11.67 -10.20
N VAL A 161 6.64 -10.93 -11.28
CA VAL A 161 7.29 -9.66 -11.62
C VAL A 161 6.45 -8.49 -11.12
N MET A 162 7.02 -7.66 -10.24
CA MET A 162 6.40 -6.42 -9.81
C MET A 162 6.66 -5.28 -10.80
N SER A 163 5.63 -4.48 -11.05
CA SER A 163 5.70 -3.30 -11.92
C SER A 163 5.35 -2.02 -11.14
N SER A 164 4.46 -1.21 -11.68
CA SER A 164 3.90 -0.04 -10.98
C SER A 164 2.93 -0.40 -9.84
N ARG A 165 2.47 -1.64 -9.79
CA ARG A 165 1.69 -2.19 -8.67
C ARG A 165 2.59 -3.11 -7.84
N SER A 166 2.38 -3.15 -6.54
CA SER A 166 3.06 -4.08 -5.63
C SER A 166 2.56 -5.53 -5.75
N ILE A 167 1.52 -5.75 -6.54
CA ILE A 167 1.01 -7.07 -6.89
C ILE A 167 1.76 -7.56 -8.11
N ALA A 168 2.39 -8.74 -8.00
CA ALA A 168 3.15 -9.34 -9.09
C ALA A 168 2.25 -9.96 -10.16
N ALA A 169 2.75 -10.02 -11.40
CA ALA A 169 2.20 -10.85 -12.47
C ALA A 169 3.17 -11.97 -12.80
N GLY A 170 2.66 -13.19 -13.01
CA GLY A 170 3.49 -14.36 -13.23
C GLY A 170 4.12 -14.42 -14.64
N GLU A 171 5.32 -14.94 -14.67
CA GLU A 171 6.04 -15.45 -15.86
C GLU A 171 6.41 -16.91 -15.60
N ILE A 172 6.60 -17.73 -16.65
CA ILE A 172 7.15 -19.08 -16.48
C ILE A 172 8.63 -19.08 -16.87
N TRP A 173 9.44 -19.59 -15.97
CA TRP A 173 10.88 -19.74 -16.12
C TRP A 173 11.30 -21.18 -15.87
N ILE A 174 12.41 -21.59 -16.50
CA ILE A 174 13.04 -22.90 -16.30
C ILE A 174 14.49 -22.67 -15.86
N TYR A 175 14.90 -23.37 -14.81
CA TYR A 175 16.26 -23.36 -14.27
C TYR A 175 16.85 -24.77 -14.33
N HIS A 176 18.13 -24.91 -14.61
CA HIS A 176 18.84 -26.17 -14.44
C HIS A 176 19.02 -26.44 -12.95
N HIS A 177 18.79 -27.67 -12.49
CA HIS A 177 18.77 -28.00 -11.05
C HIS A 177 20.10 -27.75 -10.31
N THR A 178 21.21 -27.59 -11.02
CA THR A 178 22.52 -27.27 -10.44
C THR A 178 22.82 -25.78 -10.40
N GLY A 179 21.97 -24.91 -10.96
CA GLY A 179 22.13 -23.48 -10.97
C GLY A 179 22.04 -22.83 -12.35
N GLY A 180 22.48 -21.57 -12.43
CA GLY A 180 22.39 -20.75 -13.63
C GLY A 180 21.34 -19.65 -13.55
N SER A 181 21.28 -18.78 -14.58
CA SER A 181 20.36 -17.64 -14.60
C SER A 181 18.93 -18.00 -15.01
N GLY A 182 18.69 -19.24 -15.41
CA GLY A 182 17.41 -19.69 -15.95
C GLY A 182 17.06 -19.10 -17.32
N THR A 183 16.01 -19.59 -17.89
CA THR A 183 15.45 -19.08 -19.15
C THR A 183 13.95 -18.87 -19.04
N LYS A 184 13.46 -17.80 -19.67
CA LYS A 184 12.03 -17.47 -19.71
C LYS A 184 11.35 -18.28 -20.82
N VAL A 185 10.36 -19.05 -20.46
CA VAL A 185 9.50 -19.80 -21.41
C VAL A 185 8.31 -18.94 -21.80
N LYS A 186 7.64 -18.34 -20.81
CA LYS A 186 6.45 -17.50 -21.04
C LYS A 186 6.60 -16.15 -20.37
N ALA A 187 6.46 -15.09 -21.15
CA ALA A 187 6.43 -13.73 -20.62
C ALA A 187 5.07 -13.38 -20.02
N GLY A 188 5.09 -12.69 -18.90
CA GLY A 188 3.88 -12.16 -18.27
C GLY A 188 3.39 -10.86 -18.91
N THR A 189 2.22 -10.42 -18.48
CA THR A 189 1.62 -9.12 -18.83
C THR A 189 1.61 -8.24 -17.59
N TYR A 190 2.44 -7.17 -17.58
CA TYR A 190 2.72 -6.39 -16.36
C TYR A 190 2.21 -4.96 -16.37
N GLY A 191 1.44 -4.55 -17.37
CA GLY A 191 0.93 -3.18 -17.44
C GLY A 191 0.06 -2.83 -16.23
N ALA A 192 0.18 -1.60 -15.72
CA ALA A 192 -0.60 -1.14 -14.56
C ALA A 192 -2.13 -1.35 -14.73
N PHE A 193 -2.59 -1.35 -15.96
CA PHE A 193 -3.99 -1.53 -16.33
C PHE A 193 -4.25 -2.78 -17.19
N ASN A 194 -3.28 -3.67 -17.32
CA ASN A 194 -3.40 -4.90 -18.11
C ASN A 194 -2.53 -6.00 -17.50
N GLN A 195 -2.68 -6.22 -16.20
CA GLN A 195 -1.94 -7.25 -15.49
C GLN A 195 -2.73 -8.56 -15.53
N LYS A 196 -2.11 -9.64 -16.02
CA LYS A 196 -2.69 -10.98 -16.09
C LYS A 196 -1.75 -11.97 -15.43
N ASN A 197 -2.33 -12.90 -14.69
CA ASN A 197 -1.58 -13.91 -13.96
C ASN A 197 -1.30 -15.15 -14.81
N ILE A 198 -0.11 -15.72 -14.65
CA ILE A 198 0.31 -17.01 -15.21
C ILE A 198 0.95 -17.76 -14.06
N THR A 199 0.56 -19.04 -13.83
CA THR A 199 1.03 -19.83 -12.69
C THR A 199 0.91 -21.33 -12.94
N ASP A 200 1.29 -22.16 -11.98
CA ASP A 200 1.11 -23.60 -11.92
C ASP A 200 1.76 -24.36 -13.10
N PRO A 201 3.06 -24.15 -13.43
CA PRO A 201 3.71 -24.94 -14.49
C PRO A 201 3.82 -26.40 -14.11
N LYS A 202 3.60 -27.30 -15.06
CA LYS A 202 3.82 -28.77 -14.94
C LYS A 202 4.30 -29.34 -16.26
N PHE A 203 5.36 -30.13 -16.23
CA PHE A 203 5.84 -30.85 -17.42
C PHE A 203 4.94 -32.05 -17.75
N SER A 204 4.84 -32.40 -19.04
CA SER A 204 4.28 -33.67 -19.44
C SER A 204 5.25 -34.82 -19.12
N PRO A 205 4.76 -36.05 -18.84
CA PRO A 205 5.62 -37.20 -18.53
C PRO A 205 6.60 -37.57 -19.64
N ASP A 206 6.26 -37.27 -20.91
CA ASP A 206 7.12 -37.49 -22.09
C ASP A 206 8.12 -36.32 -22.33
N GLY A 207 8.09 -35.31 -21.50
CA GLY A 207 8.99 -34.13 -21.60
C GLY A 207 8.73 -33.20 -22.77
N LYS A 208 7.65 -33.44 -23.56
CA LYS A 208 7.38 -32.66 -24.77
C LYS A 208 6.67 -31.35 -24.50
N TYR A 209 5.80 -31.33 -23.50
CA TYR A 209 4.95 -30.19 -23.23
C TYR A 209 5.21 -29.62 -21.84
N LEU A 210 4.95 -28.30 -21.70
CA LEU A 210 4.78 -27.61 -20.42
C LEU A 210 3.33 -27.12 -20.36
N TYR A 211 2.60 -27.53 -19.34
CA TYR A 211 1.26 -27.01 -19.03
C TYR A 211 1.37 -25.90 -17.99
N TYR A 212 0.50 -24.90 -18.07
CA TYR A 212 0.40 -23.87 -17.05
C TYR A 212 -0.99 -23.23 -17.03
N THR A 213 -1.34 -22.61 -15.94
CA THR A 213 -2.60 -21.88 -15.75
C THR A 213 -2.42 -20.41 -16.16
N GLN A 214 -3.34 -19.86 -16.98
CA GLN A 214 -3.29 -18.47 -17.44
C GLN A 214 -4.63 -17.76 -17.24
N ASP A 215 -4.60 -16.55 -16.65
CA ASP A 215 -5.75 -15.62 -16.56
C ASP A 215 -6.12 -15.12 -17.96
N ILE A 216 -7.34 -15.45 -18.40
CA ILE A 216 -7.89 -15.09 -19.71
C ILE A 216 -9.00 -14.04 -19.62
N THR A 217 -9.28 -13.51 -18.42
CA THR A 217 -10.37 -12.55 -18.22
C THR A 217 -10.23 -11.34 -19.13
N GLY A 218 -11.36 -10.84 -19.64
CA GLY A 218 -11.40 -9.60 -20.41
C GLY A 218 -11.06 -8.37 -19.58
N GLY A 219 -10.86 -7.24 -20.26
CA GLY A 219 -10.62 -5.96 -19.61
C GLY A 219 -9.16 -5.62 -19.35
N ARG A 220 -8.94 -4.38 -18.84
CA ARG A 220 -7.61 -3.80 -18.70
C ARG A 220 -7.03 -3.85 -17.29
N VAL A 221 -7.86 -4.15 -16.30
CA VAL A 221 -7.47 -4.07 -14.88
C VAL A 221 -7.78 -5.39 -14.21
N TRP A 222 -6.90 -5.82 -13.32
CA TRP A 222 -7.22 -6.88 -12.37
C TRP A 222 -8.51 -6.51 -11.62
N GLN A 223 -9.49 -7.39 -11.64
CA GLN A 223 -10.74 -7.21 -10.92
C GLN A 223 -10.76 -8.12 -9.70
N TYR A 224 -10.97 -7.54 -8.52
CA TYR A 224 -11.14 -8.28 -7.27
C TYR A 224 -12.50 -8.99 -7.19
N ASN A 225 -13.47 -8.53 -7.96
CA ASN A 225 -14.85 -8.98 -7.95
C ASN A 225 -15.16 -9.68 -9.27
N LYS A 226 -14.46 -10.76 -9.54
CA LYS A 226 -14.73 -11.58 -10.73
C LYS A 226 -16.00 -12.39 -10.49
N ASN A 227 -16.77 -12.61 -11.55
CA ASN A 227 -17.88 -13.54 -11.53
C ASN A 227 -17.32 -14.96 -11.35
N SER A 228 -17.73 -15.64 -10.29
CA SER A 228 -17.20 -16.97 -9.92
C SER A 228 -17.50 -18.05 -10.94
N THR A 229 -18.51 -17.86 -11.78
CA THR A 229 -18.96 -18.85 -12.78
C THR A 229 -18.40 -18.59 -14.18
N ASP A 230 -17.72 -17.46 -14.39
CA ASP A 230 -17.10 -17.14 -15.66
C ASP A 230 -15.85 -17.99 -15.93
N GLU A 231 -15.43 -18.01 -17.19
CA GLU A 231 -14.13 -18.56 -17.59
C GLU A 231 -13.04 -17.59 -17.19
N LEU A 232 -12.45 -17.78 -15.98
CA LEU A 232 -11.43 -16.89 -15.45
C LEU A 232 -10.02 -17.30 -15.86
N PHE A 233 -9.74 -18.59 -15.84
CA PHE A 233 -8.45 -19.18 -16.16
C PHE A 233 -8.60 -20.36 -17.11
N ASN A 234 -7.58 -20.55 -17.96
CA ASN A 234 -7.44 -21.74 -18.79
C ASN A 234 -6.09 -22.41 -18.53
N ILE A 235 -6.06 -23.73 -18.73
CA ILE A 235 -4.82 -24.49 -18.83
C ILE A 235 -4.32 -24.34 -20.26
N ILE A 236 -3.10 -23.85 -20.39
CA ILE A 236 -2.38 -23.70 -21.64
C ILE A 236 -1.41 -24.86 -21.80
N ARG A 237 -1.32 -25.42 -23.01
CA ARG A 237 -0.30 -26.38 -23.40
C ARG A 237 0.73 -25.67 -24.28
N HIS A 238 1.97 -25.72 -23.87
CA HIS A 238 3.12 -25.13 -24.56
C HIS A 238 4.02 -26.27 -25.08
N ASP A 239 4.26 -26.38 -26.38
CA ASP A 239 5.20 -27.32 -26.97
C ASP A 239 6.62 -26.82 -26.80
N LEU A 240 7.44 -27.55 -26.02
CA LEU A 240 8.82 -27.16 -25.71
C LEU A 240 9.77 -27.22 -26.90
N THR A 241 9.37 -27.91 -28.00
CA THR A 241 10.17 -28.03 -29.23
C THR A 241 9.88 -26.90 -30.21
N THR A 242 8.59 -26.61 -30.43
CA THR A 242 8.14 -25.65 -31.44
C THR A 242 7.88 -24.27 -30.87
N GLY A 243 7.62 -24.15 -29.55
CA GLY A 243 7.17 -22.95 -28.88
C GLY A 243 5.71 -22.59 -29.14
N GLU A 244 4.94 -23.47 -29.80
CA GLU A 244 3.51 -23.26 -30.06
C GLU A 244 2.68 -23.42 -28.78
N GLU A 245 1.65 -22.60 -28.66
CA GLU A 245 0.75 -22.59 -27.49
C GLU A 245 -0.70 -22.77 -27.93
N GLU A 246 -1.45 -23.51 -27.13
CA GLU A 246 -2.90 -23.61 -27.28
C GLU A 246 -3.63 -23.58 -25.95
N SER A 247 -4.83 -23.02 -25.92
CA SER A 247 -5.76 -23.17 -24.81
C SER A 247 -6.28 -24.61 -24.78
N TYR A 248 -5.79 -25.40 -23.85
CA TYR A 248 -5.96 -26.85 -23.83
C TYR A 248 -7.19 -27.31 -23.05
N ILE A 249 -7.40 -26.72 -21.86
CA ILE A 249 -8.59 -26.97 -21.04
C ILE A 249 -9.12 -25.63 -20.53
N GLY A 250 -10.42 -25.40 -20.64
CA GLY A 250 -11.08 -24.16 -20.21
C GLY A 250 -12.61 -24.30 -20.23
N GLY A 251 -13.29 -23.19 -20.48
CA GLY A 251 -14.74 -23.06 -20.47
C GLY A 251 -15.30 -22.53 -19.15
N ALA A 252 -16.63 -22.47 -19.04
CA ALA A 252 -17.31 -21.94 -17.83
C ALA A 252 -16.78 -22.60 -16.55
N GLY A 253 -16.48 -21.78 -15.53
CA GLY A 253 -15.86 -22.22 -14.28
C GLY A 253 -14.33 -22.30 -14.31
N GLY A 254 -13.71 -21.97 -15.46
CA GLY A 254 -12.26 -21.98 -15.65
C GLY A 254 -11.63 -23.37 -15.60
N ALA A 255 -10.29 -23.43 -15.65
CA ALA A 255 -9.50 -24.64 -15.40
C ALA A 255 -8.14 -24.25 -14.82
N VAL A 256 -7.75 -24.85 -13.70
CA VAL A 256 -6.52 -24.53 -12.98
C VAL A 256 -5.80 -25.78 -12.47
N ILE A 257 -4.53 -25.64 -12.10
CA ILE A 257 -3.67 -26.72 -11.52
C ILE A 257 -3.58 -27.95 -12.42
N PRO A 258 -2.99 -27.84 -13.63
CA PRO A 258 -2.77 -29.00 -14.49
C PRO A 258 -1.82 -30.02 -13.83
N THR A 259 -2.27 -31.25 -13.62
CA THR A 259 -1.47 -32.32 -13.01
C THR A 259 -1.59 -33.59 -13.87
N PRO A 260 -0.66 -33.82 -14.83
CA PRO A 260 -0.69 -34.99 -15.68
C PRO A 260 -0.38 -36.27 -14.89
N SER A 261 -1.06 -37.41 -15.23
CA SER A 261 -0.74 -38.70 -14.61
C SER A 261 0.66 -39.18 -15.05
N PRO A 262 1.39 -39.93 -14.20
CA PRO A 262 2.70 -40.47 -14.54
C PRO A 262 2.75 -41.28 -15.83
N ASP A 263 1.68 -42.02 -16.16
CA ASP A 263 1.56 -42.83 -17.38
C ASP A 263 1.14 -42.02 -18.63
N GLY A 264 0.89 -40.70 -18.45
CA GLY A 264 0.51 -39.77 -19.52
C GLY A 264 -0.87 -40.01 -20.12
N LYS A 265 -1.75 -40.79 -19.48
CA LYS A 265 -3.10 -41.04 -20.01
C LYS A 265 -4.13 -40.01 -19.59
N TYR A 266 -3.94 -39.41 -18.41
CA TYR A 266 -4.89 -38.49 -17.80
C TYR A 266 -4.26 -37.14 -17.45
N MET A 267 -5.14 -36.10 -17.39
CA MET A 267 -4.83 -34.82 -16.79
C MET A 267 -5.82 -34.56 -15.66
N ALA A 268 -5.33 -34.49 -14.42
CA ALA A 268 -6.13 -34.01 -13.31
C ALA A 268 -6.08 -32.46 -13.24
N TYR A 269 -7.19 -31.84 -12.91
CA TYR A 269 -7.29 -30.39 -12.81
C TYR A 269 -8.51 -29.98 -11.98
N LEU A 270 -8.54 -28.73 -11.54
CA LEU A 270 -9.67 -28.14 -10.83
C LEU A 270 -10.49 -27.26 -11.79
N LYS A 271 -11.81 -27.35 -11.67
CA LYS A 271 -12.79 -26.56 -12.39
C LYS A 271 -13.98 -26.27 -11.48
N ARG A 272 -14.63 -25.13 -11.68
CA ARG A 272 -15.86 -24.83 -10.94
C ARG A 272 -17.11 -25.32 -11.67
N GLU A 273 -18.01 -25.85 -10.86
CA GLU A 273 -19.39 -26.05 -11.23
C GLU A 273 -20.25 -25.17 -10.31
N ASP A 274 -20.94 -24.21 -10.90
CA ASP A 274 -21.52 -23.08 -10.17
C ASP A 274 -20.42 -22.35 -9.36
N ASN A 275 -20.54 -22.28 -8.04
CA ASN A 275 -19.54 -21.69 -7.18
C ASN A 275 -18.65 -22.73 -6.44
N ASN A 276 -18.79 -24.03 -6.78
CA ASN A 276 -18.08 -25.12 -6.11
C ASN A 276 -16.87 -25.56 -6.92
N THR A 277 -15.71 -25.67 -6.27
CA THR A 277 -14.51 -26.25 -6.88
C THR A 277 -14.60 -27.76 -6.93
N VAL A 278 -14.33 -28.35 -8.06
CA VAL A 278 -14.45 -29.78 -8.36
C VAL A 278 -13.16 -30.29 -8.94
N LEU A 279 -12.68 -31.45 -8.46
CA LEU A 279 -11.56 -32.17 -9.05
C LEU A 279 -12.06 -32.99 -10.25
N PHE A 280 -11.46 -32.74 -11.40
CA PHE A 280 -11.71 -33.44 -12.67
C PHE A 280 -10.50 -34.24 -13.12
N ILE A 281 -10.74 -35.29 -13.92
CA ILE A 281 -9.73 -35.90 -14.75
C ILE A 281 -10.19 -35.86 -16.20
N LYS A 282 -9.27 -35.56 -17.12
CA LYS A 282 -9.45 -35.62 -18.55
C LYS A 282 -8.69 -36.82 -19.13
N ASP A 283 -9.36 -37.69 -19.84
CA ASP A 283 -8.69 -38.72 -20.65
C ASP A 283 -8.05 -38.05 -21.87
N LEU A 284 -6.73 -38.06 -21.96
CA LEU A 284 -5.96 -37.31 -22.97
C LEU A 284 -6.11 -37.92 -24.39
N LYS A 285 -6.49 -39.19 -24.49
CA LYS A 285 -6.71 -39.86 -25.76
C LYS A 285 -8.11 -39.57 -26.33
N THR A 286 -9.12 -39.65 -25.48
CA THR A 286 -10.52 -39.47 -25.90
C THR A 286 -11.03 -38.04 -25.77
N GLY A 287 -10.35 -37.21 -24.97
CA GLY A 287 -10.76 -35.85 -24.65
C GLY A 287 -11.94 -35.77 -23.66
N VAL A 288 -12.36 -36.86 -23.08
CA VAL A 288 -13.52 -36.94 -22.18
C VAL A 288 -13.12 -36.49 -20.77
N ASP A 289 -13.90 -35.56 -20.21
CA ASP A 289 -13.76 -35.11 -18.82
C ASP A 289 -14.65 -35.93 -17.88
N LYS A 290 -14.10 -36.40 -16.77
CA LYS A 290 -14.82 -37.10 -15.69
C LYS A 290 -14.70 -36.31 -14.39
N ARG A 291 -15.83 -36.04 -13.73
CA ARG A 291 -15.85 -35.53 -12.36
C ARG A 291 -15.37 -36.61 -11.39
N LEU A 292 -14.38 -36.30 -10.58
CA LEU A 292 -13.81 -37.23 -9.62
C LEU A 292 -14.25 -36.93 -8.18
N TYR A 293 -14.12 -35.67 -7.75
CA TYR A 293 -14.51 -35.26 -6.38
C TYR A 293 -15.07 -33.84 -6.37
N SER A 294 -16.26 -33.64 -5.76
CA SER A 294 -17.03 -32.39 -5.85
C SER A 294 -17.07 -31.57 -4.54
N LYS A 295 -16.28 -31.95 -3.53
CA LYS A 295 -16.23 -31.23 -2.25
C LYS A 295 -14.84 -30.66 -1.97
N MET A 296 -14.18 -30.15 -3.01
CA MET A 296 -12.94 -29.40 -2.85
C MET A 296 -13.20 -28.09 -2.11
N GLU A 297 -12.23 -27.61 -1.37
CA GLU A 297 -12.22 -26.24 -0.86
C GLU A 297 -12.33 -25.24 -2.03
N ARG A 298 -12.77 -24.02 -1.77
CA ARG A 298 -12.82 -22.97 -2.78
C ARG A 298 -11.43 -22.63 -3.29
N ASP A 299 -11.25 -22.61 -4.61
CA ASP A 299 -10.02 -22.17 -5.25
C ASP A 299 -9.85 -20.63 -5.27
N ASN A 300 -8.67 -20.16 -5.66
CA ASN A 300 -8.28 -18.75 -5.63
C ASN A 300 -8.41 -18.01 -6.96
N GLN A 301 -9.29 -18.44 -7.89
CA GLN A 301 -9.40 -17.79 -9.19
C GLN A 301 -9.78 -16.30 -9.12
N GLU A 302 -10.49 -15.85 -8.09
CA GLU A 302 -10.85 -14.44 -7.90
C GLU A 302 -9.85 -13.67 -7.04
N THR A 303 -8.80 -14.30 -6.54
CA THR A 303 -7.78 -13.66 -5.73
C THR A 303 -6.51 -13.36 -6.53
N PHE A 304 -5.45 -12.92 -5.87
CA PHE A 304 -4.17 -12.61 -6.53
C PHE A 304 -3.33 -13.82 -6.94
N GLY A 305 -3.75 -15.03 -6.69
CA GLY A 305 -3.27 -16.35 -7.13
C GLY A 305 -1.84 -16.53 -7.67
N THR A 306 -0.85 -15.69 -7.30
CA THR A 306 0.53 -15.85 -7.78
C THR A 306 1.27 -17.01 -7.13
N GLU A 307 0.76 -17.53 -6.02
CA GLU A 307 1.27 -18.73 -5.32
C GLU A 307 0.67 -20.02 -5.84
N GLY A 308 -0.20 -19.95 -6.82
CA GLY A 308 -1.05 -21.03 -7.29
C GLY A 308 -2.52 -20.77 -6.98
N ASN A 309 -3.40 -21.40 -7.75
CA ASN A 309 -4.85 -21.22 -7.59
C ASN A 309 -5.47 -22.19 -6.57
N TYR A 310 -4.73 -23.18 -6.14
CA TYR A 310 -5.11 -24.15 -5.11
C TYR A 310 -3.86 -24.78 -4.48
N ALA A 311 -3.99 -25.45 -3.33
CA ALA A 311 -2.97 -26.32 -2.77
C ALA A 311 -2.68 -27.48 -3.73
N TYR A 312 -1.40 -27.81 -3.95
CA TYR A 312 -1.03 -28.84 -4.89
C TYR A 312 -1.48 -30.21 -4.43
N PHE A 313 -1.87 -31.02 -5.41
CA PHE A 313 -2.20 -32.43 -5.31
C PHE A 313 -1.36 -33.22 -6.32
N ASP A 314 -1.21 -34.52 -6.09
CA ASP A 314 -0.38 -35.35 -6.93
C ASP A 314 -0.94 -36.77 -7.12
N TRP A 315 -0.44 -37.44 -8.13
CA TRP A 315 -0.77 -38.81 -8.44
C TRP A 315 0.06 -39.83 -7.66
N THR A 316 -0.49 -41.01 -7.39
CA THR A 316 0.33 -42.17 -7.06
C THR A 316 1.11 -42.65 -8.31
N PRO A 317 2.33 -43.22 -8.16
CA PRO A 317 3.19 -43.58 -9.29
C PRO A 317 2.58 -44.57 -10.27
N ASP A 318 1.62 -45.40 -9.81
CA ASP A 318 0.84 -46.33 -10.63
C ASP A 318 -0.25 -45.64 -11.45
N SER A 319 -0.48 -44.36 -11.26
CA SER A 319 -1.56 -43.56 -11.90
C SER A 319 -2.98 -44.01 -11.54
N GLU A 320 -3.18 -44.72 -10.43
CA GLU A 320 -4.48 -45.23 -10.02
C GLU A 320 -5.20 -44.31 -9.04
N GLN A 321 -4.46 -43.51 -8.26
CA GLN A 321 -5.04 -42.60 -7.24
C GLN A 321 -4.48 -41.20 -7.32
N ILE A 322 -5.28 -40.23 -6.80
CA ILE A 322 -4.85 -38.84 -6.59
C ILE A 322 -4.88 -38.55 -5.10
N VAL A 323 -3.78 -38.03 -4.56
CA VAL A 323 -3.65 -37.55 -3.20
C VAL A 323 -3.83 -36.04 -3.19
N PHE A 324 -4.71 -35.50 -2.35
CA PHE A 324 -5.06 -34.08 -2.32
C PHE A 324 -5.42 -33.59 -0.92
N TRP A 325 -5.25 -32.29 -0.72
CA TRP A 325 -5.71 -31.57 0.46
C TRP A 325 -7.10 -30.95 0.20
N THR A 326 -8.01 -31.02 1.16
CA THR A 326 -9.26 -30.25 1.22
C THR A 326 -9.83 -30.25 2.63
N ALA A 327 -10.53 -29.16 3.01
CA ALA A 327 -11.21 -29.03 4.28
C ALA A 327 -10.31 -29.34 5.51
N GLY A 328 -9.05 -28.88 5.48
CA GLY A 328 -8.07 -29.07 6.55
C GLY A 328 -7.43 -30.46 6.60
N LYS A 329 -7.75 -31.39 5.71
CA LYS A 329 -7.35 -32.79 5.77
C LYS A 329 -6.74 -33.26 4.45
N PHE A 330 -5.93 -34.33 4.50
CA PHE A 330 -5.48 -35.03 3.30
C PHE A 330 -6.38 -36.21 2.97
N HIS A 331 -6.53 -36.44 1.68
CA HIS A 331 -7.39 -37.49 1.12
C HIS A 331 -6.68 -38.16 -0.05
N ARG A 332 -7.11 -39.37 -0.39
CA ARG A 332 -6.81 -40.01 -1.67
C ARG A 332 -8.09 -40.49 -2.31
N VAL A 333 -8.17 -40.37 -3.62
CA VAL A 333 -9.31 -40.80 -4.42
C VAL A 333 -8.85 -41.77 -5.52
N ASP A 334 -9.51 -42.90 -5.64
CA ASP A 334 -9.28 -43.87 -6.71
C ASP A 334 -10.02 -43.40 -7.99
N ILE A 335 -9.35 -43.42 -9.16
CA ILE A 335 -9.89 -42.82 -10.39
C ILE A 335 -10.97 -43.68 -11.07
N GLU A 336 -10.98 -44.99 -10.79
CA GLU A 336 -11.96 -45.91 -11.38
C GLU A 336 -13.19 -46.05 -10.48
N SER A 337 -13.00 -46.43 -9.21
CA SER A 337 -14.08 -46.62 -8.25
C SER A 337 -14.67 -45.32 -7.72
N LYS A 338 -13.85 -44.22 -7.71
CA LYS A 338 -14.13 -42.93 -7.08
C LYS A 338 -14.25 -42.99 -5.55
N ASP A 339 -13.74 -44.05 -4.93
CA ASP A 339 -13.71 -44.19 -3.51
C ASP A 339 -12.72 -43.20 -2.91
N VAL A 340 -13.15 -42.46 -1.88
CA VAL A 340 -12.31 -41.46 -1.19
C VAL A 340 -11.97 -41.96 0.19
N ALA A 341 -10.68 -42.01 0.49
CA ALA A 341 -10.17 -42.35 1.80
C ALA A 341 -9.44 -41.16 2.43
N ALA A 342 -9.72 -40.85 3.69
CA ALA A 342 -8.95 -39.87 4.44
C ALA A 342 -7.56 -40.42 4.78
N ILE A 343 -6.55 -39.54 4.78
CA ILE A 343 -5.19 -39.84 5.23
C ILE A 343 -5.02 -39.11 6.58
N PRO A 344 -5.18 -39.82 7.70
CA PRO A 344 -5.06 -39.18 9.02
C PRO A 344 -3.62 -38.77 9.31
N PHE A 345 -3.43 -37.60 9.90
CA PHE A 345 -2.13 -37.12 10.31
C PHE A 345 -2.19 -36.41 11.66
N ASN A 346 -1.06 -36.30 12.32
CA ASN A 346 -0.84 -35.42 13.47
C ASN A 346 0.50 -34.73 13.33
N VAL A 347 0.52 -33.43 13.62
CA VAL A 347 1.73 -32.64 13.73
C VAL A 347 1.79 -31.99 15.11
N LYS A 348 2.92 -32.16 15.77
CA LYS A 348 3.25 -31.44 17.00
C LYS A 348 4.54 -30.68 16.80
N VAL A 349 4.49 -29.33 16.92
CA VAL A 349 5.63 -28.47 16.66
C VAL A 349 5.64 -27.27 17.60
N GLU A 350 6.84 -26.77 17.92
CA GLU A 350 7.05 -25.46 18.55
C GLU A 350 7.49 -24.45 17.51
N LYS A 351 6.80 -23.32 17.46
CA LYS A 351 7.12 -22.18 16.59
C LYS A 351 7.54 -20.98 17.43
N GLN A 352 8.47 -20.19 16.89
CA GLN A 352 8.83 -18.92 17.47
C GLN A 352 7.98 -17.80 16.86
N VAL A 353 7.43 -16.92 17.70
CA VAL A 353 6.69 -15.73 17.29
C VAL A 353 7.24 -14.52 18.03
N GLN A 354 7.28 -13.37 17.35
CA GLN A 354 7.69 -12.11 17.98
C GLN A 354 6.50 -11.42 18.65
N GLN A 355 6.78 -10.72 19.74
CA GLN A 355 5.80 -9.84 20.37
C GLN A 355 5.35 -8.75 19.38
N ALA A 356 4.05 -8.55 19.24
CA ALA A 356 3.49 -7.54 18.38
C ALA A 356 3.83 -6.11 18.85
N ILE A 357 4.12 -5.24 17.90
CA ILE A 357 4.34 -3.81 18.20
C ILE A 357 3.02 -3.20 18.65
N ARG A 358 3.04 -2.58 19.83
CA ARG A 358 1.89 -1.84 20.37
C ARG A 358 2.36 -0.60 21.12
N VAL A 359 2.38 0.50 20.40
CA VAL A 359 2.81 1.80 20.89
C VAL A 359 1.59 2.58 21.38
N PRO A 360 1.59 3.11 22.61
CA PRO A 360 0.50 3.94 23.11
C PRO A 360 0.30 5.20 22.27
N VAL A 361 -0.96 5.56 22.02
CA VAL A 361 -1.38 6.75 21.26
C VAL A 361 -2.25 7.65 22.15
N GLU A 362 -1.85 8.91 22.32
CA GLU A 362 -2.65 9.89 23.04
C GLU A 362 -3.84 10.36 22.19
N VAL A 363 -5.05 10.03 22.62
CA VAL A 363 -6.27 10.24 21.82
C VAL A 363 -6.77 11.68 21.85
N ALA A 364 -6.71 12.35 23.01
CA ALA A 364 -7.33 13.66 23.20
C ALA A 364 -6.45 14.59 24.09
N PRO A 365 -5.29 15.03 23.59
CA PRO A 365 -4.39 15.91 24.30
C PRO A 365 -5.01 17.28 24.56
N ASP A 366 -4.70 17.91 25.68
CA ASP A 366 -5.13 19.29 25.98
C ASP A 366 -4.41 20.32 25.10
N ARG A 367 -3.19 20.03 24.70
CA ARG A 367 -2.33 20.82 23.82
C ARG A 367 -1.61 19.90 22.86
N PHE A 368 -1.35 20.38 21.66
CA PHE A 368 -0.60 19.62 20.66
C PHE A 368 0.33 20.52 19.86
N GLN A 369 1.39 19.94 19.31
CA GLN A 369 2.27 20.61 18.36
C GLN A 369 1.63 20.65 16.98
N VAL A 370 1.50 21.85 16.41
CA VAL A 370 1.15 22.07 15.02
C VAL A 370 2.38 21.77 14.19
N LYS A 371 2.40 20.61 13.53
CA LYS A 371 3.48 20.13 12.67
C LYS A 371 3.19 20.35 11.19
N GLN A 372 1.93 20.50 10.82
CA GLN A 372 1.51 20.70 9.43
C GLN A 372 1.65 22.18 9.04
N VAL A 373 2.90 22.57 8.83
CA VAL A 373 3.29 23.87 8.28
C VAL A 373 3.52 23.69 6.78
N ARG A 374 2.59 24.22 5.97
CA ARG A 374 2.57 23.95 4.52
C ARG A 374 3.04 25.15 3.73
N TRP A 375 3.72 24.91 2.60
CA TRP A 375 4.24 25.90 1.66
C TRP A 375 5.10 26.96 2.33
N ALA A 376 5.96 26.52 3.25
CA ALA A 376 6.91 27.44 3.88
C ALA A 376 7.87 27.99 2.82
N THR A 377 7.86 29.32 2.64
CA THR A 377 8.65 30.00 1.60
C THR A 377 9.49 31.10 2.21
N MET A 378 10.82 31.03 1.97
CA MET A 378 11.77 32.06 2.35
C MET A 378 11.58 33.31 1.50
N SER A 379 11.65 34.51 2.12
CA SER A 379 11.65 35.77 1.38
C SER A 379 12.94 35.92 0.54
N PRO A 380 12.91 36.67 -0.58
CA PRO A 380 14.09 36.89 -1.43
C PRO A 380 15.30 37.47 -0.71
N LYS A 381 15.10 38.15 0.42
CA LYS A 381 16.15 38.72 1.27
C LYS A 381 16.60 37.77 2.40
N GLY A 382 15.97 36.61 2.56
CA GLY A 382 16.26 35.69 3.66
C GLY A 382 15.82 36.17 5.05
N ASP A 383 15.05 37.29 5.12
CA ASP A 383 14.68 37.92 6.39
C ASP A 383 13.34 37.45 6.97
N LYS A 384 12.50 36.83 6.13
CA LYS A 384 11.15 36.37 6.54
C LYS A 384 10.83 35.02 5.93
N ILE A 385 9.97 34.27 6.62
CA ILE A 385 9.35 33.05 6.11
C ILE A 385 7.84 33.25 6.13
N VAL A 386 7.16 33.00 5.00
CA VAL A 386 5.70 32.89 4.94
C VAL A 386 5.30 31.44 4.87
N TYR A 387 4.23 31.05 5.58
CA TYR A 387 3.74 29.68 5.61
C TYR A 387 2.25 29.63 5.98
N GLN A 388 1.64 28.48 5.73
CA GLN A 388 0.26 28.19 6.13
C GLN A 388 0.24 27.19 7.29
N ALA A 389 -0.60 27.45 8.28
CA ALA A 389 -0.95 26.51 9.34
C ALA A 389 -2.39 26.75 9.79
N LEU A 390 -3.12 25.68 10.13
CA LEU A 390 -4.51 25.75 10.61
C LEU A 390 -5.43 26.63 9.75
N GLY A 391 -5.31 26.53 8.42
CA GLY A 391 -6.11 27.28 7.46
C GLY A 391 -5.75 28.77 7.30
N LYS A 392 -4.65 29.25 7.89
CA LYS A 392 -4.29 30.70 7.87
C LYS A 392 -2.82 30.91 7.53
N LEU A 393 -2.51 32.09 6.95
CA LEU A 393 -1.14 32.47 6.61
C LEU A 393 -0.45 33.22 7.74
N TYR A 394 0.80 32.87 7.98
CA TYR A 394 1.70 33.46 8.98
C TYR A 394 3.00 33.94 8.35
N VAL A 395 3.60 34.93 8.95
CA VAL A 395 4.95 35.42 8.61
C VAL A 395 5.79 35.37 9.89
N ARG A 396 6.95 34.71 9.79
CA ARG A 396 8.00 34.68 10.81
C ARG A 396 9.16 35.54 10.35
N ASP A 397 9.64 36.40 11.22
CA ASP A 397 10.92 37.09 11.07
C ASP A 397 12.05 36.11 11.42
N VAL A 398 13.00 35.93 10.50
CA VAL A 398 14.06 34.91 10.65
C VAL A 398 14.99 35.24 11.83
N LYS A 399 15.37 36.51 12.02
CA LYS A 399 16.30 36.93 13.04
C LYS A 399 15.70 36.90 14.45
N SER A 400 14.50 37.45 14.62
CA SER A 400 13.85 37.56 15.93
C SER A 400 12.98 36.36 16.29
N GLY A 401 12.67 35.48 15.35
CA GLY A 401 11.74 34.40 15.57
C GLY A 401 10.26 34.82 15.70
N LYS A 402 9.96 36.12 15.65
CA LYS A 402 8.61 36.65 15.88
C LYS A 402 7.64 36.26 14.78
N VAL A 403 6.53 35.64 15.18
CA VAL A 403 5.46 35.17 14.28
C VAL A 403 4.24 36.08 14.38
N LYS A 404 3.61 36.38 13.24
CA LYS A 404 2.32 37.07 13.16
C LYS A 404 1.46 36.57 11.99
N ARG A 405 0.14 36.70 12.11
CA ARG A 405 -0.80 36.46 10.99
C ARG A 405 -0.48 37.47 9.87
N LEU A 406 -0.40 36.97 8.62
CA LEU A 406 -0.20 37.81 7.41
C LEU A 406 -1.43 38.64 7.10
N THR A 407 -2.61 38.01 7.19
CA THR A 407 -3.92 38.64 6.97
C THR A 407 -4.74 38.59 8.26
N LYS A 408 -5.87 39.33 8.31
CA LYS A 408 -6.82 39.28 9.44
C LYS A 408 -8.17 38.67 9.05
N GLN A 409 -8.26 38.05 7.87
CA GLN A 409 -9.49 37.46 7.36
C GLN A 409 -9.95 36.26 8.24
N LYS A 410 -11.26 36.13 8.43
CA LYS A 410 -11.86 35.08 9.25
C LYS A 410 -12.84 34.20 8.45
N ASP A 411 -13.34 34.69 7.33
CA ASP A 411 -14.43 34.11 6.56
C ASP A 411 -13.99 33.02 5.56
N HIS A 412 -12.69 32.91 5.28
CA HIS A 412 -12.15 31.92 4.36
C HIS A 412 -10.79 31.39 4.86
N ASP A 413 -10.40 30.25 4.34
CA ASP A 413 -9.09 29.68 4.55
C ASP A 413 -8.11 30.11 3.42
N GLU A 414 -6.83 30.11 3.74
CA GLU A 414 -5.75 30.68 2.94
C GLU A 414 -4.69 29.59 2.66
N PHE A 415 -4.20 29.53 1.41
CA PHE A 415 -3.36 28.45 0.92
C PHE A 415 -2.28 28.97 -0.05
N TYR A 416 -1.22 28.19 -0.26
CA TYR A 416 -0.20 28.36 -1.29
C TYR A 416 0.46 29.76 -1.34
N PRO A 417 1.02 30.27 -0.24
CA PRO A 417 1.70 31.55 -0.28
C PRO A 417 3.00 31.50 -1.08
N SER A 418 3.29 32.56 -1.86
CA SER A 418 4.57 32.72 -2.58
C SER A 418 4.97 34.18 -2.66
N PHE A 419 6.26 34.50 -2.49
CA PHE A 419 6.78 35.86 -2.62
C PHE A 419 6.92 36.30 -4.06
N SER A 420 6.76 37.63 -4.32
CA SER A 420 7.30 38.26 -5.51
C SER A 420 8.83 38.32 -5.45
N ARG A 421 9.53 38.36 -6.60
CA ARG A 421 11.00 38.37 -6.63
C ARG A 421 11.63 39.58 -5.93
N ASP A 422 10.94 40.70 -5.83
CA ASP A 422 11.37 41.86 -5.08
C ASP A 422 11.00 41.81 -3.58
N GLY A 423 10.31 40.75 -3.14
CA GLY A 423 9.89 40.50 -1.76
C GLY A 423 8.79 41.42 -1.23
N LYS A 424 8.20 42.29 -2.09
CA LYS A 424 7.22 43.26 -1.62
C LYS A 424 5.82 42.70 -1.46
N TYR A 425 5.48 41.68 -2.22
CA TYR A 425 4.16 41.07 -2.24
C TYR A 425 4.22 39.58 -2.02
N ILE A 426 3.09 39.04 -1.56
CA ILE A 426 2.81 37.60 -1.45
C ILE A 426 1.53 37.31 -2.24
N ALA A 427 1.60 36.37 -3.16
CA ALA A 427 0.42 35.77 -3.81
C ALA A 427 -0.03 34.56 -3.00
N TYR A 428 -1.34 34.32 -2.95
CA TYR A 428 -1.94 33.19 -2.25
C TYR A 428 -3.32 32.89 -2.79
N THR A 429 -3.85 31.72 -2.47
CA THR A 429 -5.21 31.33 -2.80
C THR A 429 -6.07 31.26 -1.55
N THR A 430 -7.37 31.31 -1.73
CA THR A 430 -8.35 31.20 -0.64
C THR A 430 -9.38 30.14 -0.96
N TRP A 431 -10.04 29.65 0.08
CA TRP A 431 -11.18 28.73 -0.04
C TRP A 431 -12.32 29.10 0.92
N HIS A 432 -13.53 28.99 0.42
CA HIS A 432 -14.78 29.09 1.18
C HIS A 432 -15.80 28.17 0.51
N ASP A 433 -16.37 27.22 1.26
CA ASP A 433 -17.19 26.15 0.70
C ASP A 433 -18.38 26.65 -0.16
N LYS A 434 -19.00 27.78 0.21
CA LYS A 434 -20.13 28.37 -0.54
C LYS A 434 -19.73 29.38 -1.60
N LYS A 435 -18.60 30.11 -1.41
CA LYS A 435 -18.16 31.19 -2.29
C LYS A 435 -17.02 30.78 -3.21
N LEU A 436 -16.53 29.54 -3.09
CA LEU A 436 -15.36 29.01 -3.74
C LEU A 436 -14.09 29.81 -3.42
N GLY A 437 -13.02 29.57 -4.19
CA GLY A 437 -11.72 30.18 -3.98
C GLY A 437 -11.46 31.41 -4.84
N THR A 438 -10.47 32.17 -4.46
CA THR A 438 -9.93 33.31 -5.21
C THR A 438 -8.41 33.31 -5.18
N VAL A 439 -7.78 33.90 -6.21
CA VAL A 439 -6.34 34.22 -6.17
C VAL A 439 -6.17 35.64 -5.66
N ARG A 440 -5.28 35.84 -4.69
CA ARG A 440 -5.07 37.16 -4.06
C ARG A 440 -3.59 37.50 -3.97
N ILE A 441 -3.35 38.82 -3.84
CA ILE A 441 -2.03 39.36 -3.54
C ILE A 441 -2.13 40.28 -2.31
N VAL A 442 -1.11 40.27 -1.46
CA VAL A 442 -1.02 41.13 -0.29
C VAL A 442 0.41 41.65 -0.14
N ARG A 443 0.63 42.80 0.51
CA ARG A 443 1.98 43.25 0.85
C ARG A 443 2.64 42.29 1.86
N SER A 444 3.94 42.03 1.73
CA SER A 444 4.66 41.11 2.60
C SER A 444 4.67 41.55 4.10
N ARG A 445 4.35 42.84 4.38
CA ARG A 445 4.13 43.32 5.76
C ARG A 445 2.73 43.01 6.31
N GLY A 446 1.84 42.43 5.46
CA GLY A 446 0.46 42.07 5.81
C GLY A 446 -0.56 43.11 5.37
N GLY A 447 -1.84 42.79 5.60
CA GLY A 447 -2.99 43.63 5.26
C GLY A 447 -4.19 42.86 4.76
N LYS A 448 -5.14 43.55 4.15
CA LYS A 448 -6.29 42.96 3.45
C LYS A 448 -5.84 42.56 2.04
N GLY A 449 -5.91 41.32 1.69
CA GLY A 449 -5.54 40.82 0.36
C GLY A 449 -6.43 41.36 -0.73
N LYS A 450 -5.85 41.69 -1.89
CA LYS A 450 -6.55 42.10 -3.12
C LYS A 450 -6.81 40.91 -3.99
N VAL A 451 -8.05 40.69 -4.43
CA VAL A 451 -8.41 39.64 -5.39
C VAL A 451 -7.89 40.02 -6.77
N ILE A 452 -7.30 39.08 -7.48
CA ILE A 452 -6.81 39.23 -8.87
C ILE A 452 -7.41 38.19 -9.82
N SER A 453 -8.08 37.14 -9.34
CA SER A 453 -8.93 36.29 -10.17
C SER A 453 -10.22 37.05 -10.58
N THR A 454 -10.69 36.85 -11.79
CA THR A 454 -11.90 37.55 -12.31
C THR A 454 -13.20 36.85 -11.93
N GLU A 455 -13.12 35.61 -11.49
CA GLU A 455 -14.25 34.78 -11.08
C GLU A 455 -13.85 33.87 -9.92
N PRO A 456 -14.81 33.32 -9.14
CA PRO A 456 -14.55 32.29 -8.16
C PRO A 456 -14.16 30.95 -8.82
N GLY A 457 -13.36 30.11 -8.14
CA GLY A 457 -12.97 28.80 -8.67
C GLY A 457 -12.08 28.04 -7.71
N HIS A 458 -11.56 26.90 -8.16
CA HIS A 458 -10.61 26.07 -7.42
C HIS A 458 -9.19 26.42 -7.87
N TYR A 459 -8.50 27.26 -7.14
CA TYR A 459 -7.19 27.81 -7.50
C TYR A 459 -6.08 27.33 -6.57
N VAL A 460 -4.93 26.95 -7.15
CA VAL A 460 -3.73 26.51 -6.44
C VAL A 460 -2.46 27.06 -7.08
N GLU A 461 -1.34 27.02 -6.34
CA GLU A 461 0.03 27.26 -6.82
C GLU A 461 0.25 28.64 -7.49
N PRO A 462 -0.15 29.78 -6.91
CA PRO A 462 0.09 31.07 -7.51
C PRO A 462 1.58 31.45 -7.46
N ARG A 463 2.15 31.92 -8.59
CA ARG A 463 3.54 32.37 -8.71
C ARG A 463 3.64 33.65 -9.51
N PHE A 464 4.40 34.62 -9.00
CA PHE A 464 4.63 35.89 -9.69
C PHE A 464 5.55 35.74 -10.91
N SER A 465 5.31 36.56 -11.95
CA SER A 465 6.27 36.80 -13.00
C SER A 465 7.50 37.55 -12.48
N PRO A 466 8.68 37.48 -13.15
CA PRO A 466 9.88 38.18 -12.75
C PRO A 466 9.71 39.65 -12.42
N ASN A 467 8.96 40.38 -13.25
CA ASN A 467 8.68 41.81 -13.07
C ASN A 467 7.52 42.11 -12.08
N GLY A 468 6.90 41.08 -11.49
CA GLY A 468 5.82 41.20 -10.51
C GLY A 468 4.48 41.74 -11.07
N LYS A 469 4.31 41.79 -12.40
CA LYS A 469 3.10 42.36 -13.03
C LYS A 469 2.02 41.32 -13.28
N ARG A 470 2.38 40.02 -13.29
CA ARG A 470 1.47 38.90 -13.56
C ARG A 470 1.63 37.84 -12.48
N VAL A 471 0.61 36.97 -12.31
CA VAL A 471 0.63 35.78 -11.47
C VAL A 471 0.11 34.64 -12.33
N VAL A 472 0.89 33.54 -12.42
CA VAL A 472 0.44 32.25 -12.98
C VAL A 472 -0.08 31.39 -11.86
N PHE A 473 -1.10 30.57 -12.11
CA PHE A 473 -1.71 29.66 -11.15
C PHE A 473 -2.48 28.57 -11.87
N ASN A 474 -2.78 27.48 -11.16
CA ASN A 474 -3.62 26.41 -11.65
C ASN A 474 -5.07 26.58 -11.20
N ARG A 475 -6.01 26.27 -12.12
CA ARG A 475 -7.41 26.00 -11.82
C ARG A 475 -7.65 24.52 -12.02
N PHE A 476 -8.18 23.83 -10.99
CA PHE A 476 -8.39 22.38 -11.01
C PHE A 476 -9.87 22.02 -10.82
N THR A 477 -10.17 20.72 -10.90
CA THR A 477 -11.56 20.24 -10.90
C THR A 477 -12.22 20.15 -9.53
N GLY A 478 -11.50 20.35 -8.45
CA GLY A 478 -12.02 20.24 -7.08
C GLY A 478 -12.29 18.81 -6.60
N GLY A 479 -12.22 17.80 -7.48
CA GLY A 479 -12.56 16.41 -7.14
C GLY A 479 -14.00 16.27 -6.59
N TYR A 480 -14.39 15.09 -6.17
CA TYR A 480 -15.73 14.86 -5.63
C TYR A 480 -15.97 15.43 -4.22
N LEU A 481 -14.91 15.87 -3.53
CA LEU A 481 -14.99 16.50 -2.21
C LEU A 481 -15.37 17.99 -2.27
N LEU A 482 -14.85 18.72 -3.27
CA LEU A 482 -14.95 20.17 -3.38
C LEU A 482 -15.84 20.64 -4.55
N SER A 483 -17.07 20.23 -4.66
CA SER A 483 -17.99 20.69 -5.72
C SER A 483 -17.53 20.34 -7.15
N PRO A 484 -17.48 19.09 -7.55
CA PRO A 484 -16.98 18.66 -8.87
C PRO A 484 -17.81 19.22 -10.04
N GLU A 485 -19.10 19.47 -9.85
CA GLU A 485 -20.01 19.98 -10.88
C GLU A 485 -19.67 21.42 -11.31
N TRP A 486 -18.99 22.18 -10.47
CA TRP A 486 -18.66 23.58 -10.72
C TRP A 486 -17.20 23.78 -11.18
N SER A 487 -16.49 22.71 -11.45
CA SER A 487 -15.10 22.74 -11.91
C SER A 487 -15.00 23.00 -13.40
N MET A 488 -15.38 24.20 -13.80
CA MET A 488 -15.38 24.62 -15.22
C MET A 488 -13.95 24.99 -15.66
N GLU A 489 -13.60 24.54 -16.86
CA GLU A 489 -12.39 24.97 -17.57
C GLU A 489 -11.07 24.84 -16.76
N PRO A 490 -10.68 23.64 -16.30
CA PRO A 490 -9.40 23.46 -15.62
C PRO A 490 -8.22 23.80 -16.54
N GLY A 491 -7.08 24.14 -15.94
CA GLY A 491 -5.85 24.44 -16.65
C GLY A 491 -4.95 25.43 -15.93
N VAL A 492 -3.91 25.88 -16.63
CA VAL A 492 -2.99 26.91 -16.16
C VAL A 492 -3.46 28.26 -16.64
N TYR A 493 -3.57 29.20 -15.71
CA TYR A 493 -4.06 30.56 -15.96
C TYR A 493 -3.00 31.58 -15.59
N VAL A 494 -3.10 32.76 -16.24
CA VAL A 494 -2.35 33.96 -15.90
C VAL A 494 -3.30 35.13 -15.65
N ALA A 495 -3.08 35.85 -14.54
CA ALA A 495 -3.80 37.10 -14.27
C ALA A 495 -2.83 38.25 -14.09
N ASP A 496 -3.29 39.47 -14.48
CA ASP A 496 -2.56 40.68 -14.13
C ASP A 496 -2.77 41.05 -12.66
N THR A 497 -1.76 41.63 -12.01
CA THR A 497 -1.83 42.03 -10.59
C THR A 497 -2.81 43.18 -10.32
N LYS A 498 -3.41 43.79 -11.37
CA LYS A 498 -4.51 44.76 -11.24
C LYS A 498 -5.86 44.06 -11.10
N GLY A 499 -5.96 42.73 -11.46
CA GLY A 499 -7.20 41.95 -11.42
C GLY A 499 -8.18 42.27 -12.52
N LYS A 500 -7.70 42.80 -13.64
CA LYS A 500 -8.54 43.19 -14.79
C LYS A 500 -8.64 42.12 -15.87
N LYS A 501 -7.65 41.24 -15.95
CA LYS A 501 -7.58 40.21 -16.99
C LYS A 501 -7.08 38.90 -16.41
N MET A 502 -7.80 37.83 -16.69
CA MET A 502 -7.40 36.43 -16.40
C MET A 502 -7.57 35.63 -17.70
N THR A 503 -6.55 34.87 -18.10
CA THR A 503 -6.54 34.13 -19.37
C THR A 503 -6.01 32.71 -19.10
N ARG A 504 -6.65 31.70 -19.70
CA ARG A 504 -6.16 30.32 -19.69
C ARG A 504 -5.04 30.18 -20.71
N VAL A 505 -3.86 29.79 -20.26
CA VAL A 505 -2.66 29.53 -21.08
C VAL A 505 -2.73 28.15 -21.74
N ILE A 506 -3.01 27.12 -20.94
CA ILE A 506 -3.14 25.72 -21.39
C ILE A 506 -4.24 24.98 -20.59
N LYS A 507 -4.79 23.93 -21.22
CA LYS A 507 -5.91 23.14 -20.65
C LYS A 507 -5.49 22.20 -19.50
N SER A 508 -4.21 21.80 -19.44
CA SER A 508 -3.70 20.88 -18.40
C SER A 508 -2.24 21.16 -18.11
N GLY A 509 -1.84 21.04 -16.87
CA GLY A 509 -0.48 21.22 -16.35
C GLY A 509 -0.51 21.51 -14.87
N ASN A 510 0.58 21.23 -14.15
CA ASN A 510 0.71 21.46 -12.72
C ASN A 510 2.00 22.20 -12.41
N ASP A 511 2.09 22.79 -11.23
CA ASP A 511 3.28 23.47 -10.72
C ASP A 511 3.89 24.50 -11.69
N ALA A 512 3.02 25.32 -12.29
CA ALA A 512 3.42 26.34 -13.25
C ALA A 512 4.22 27.45 -12.57
N HIS A 513 5.40 27.80 -13.14
CA HIS A 513 6.26 28.86 -12.61
C HIS A 513 7.07 29.53 -13.71
N PHE A 514 7.54 30.76 -13.43
CA PHE A 514 8.39 31.50 -14.33
C PHE A 514 9.87 31.17 -14.12
N GLY A 515 10.63 31.13 -15.20
CA GLY A 515 12.09 31.22 -15.19
C GLY A 515 12.53 32.68 -15.28
N GLU A 516 13.48 32.99 -16.15
CA GLU A 516 13.97 34.35 -16.39
C GLU A 516 12.97 35.22 -17.16
N SER A 517 12.23 34.62 -18.08
CA SER A 517 11.28 35.30 -18.97
C SER A 517 9.99 35.70 -18.24
N ASN A 518 9.43 36.90 -18.63
CA ASN A 518 8.10 37.30 -18.20
C ASN A 518 6.96 36.72 -19.05
N ASP A 519 7.27 36.12 -20.20
CA ASP A 519 6.31 35.67 -21.20
C ASP A 519 6.34 34.17 -21.46
N GLN A 520 7.19 33.44 -20.77
CA GLN A 520 7.27 31.98 -20.82
C GLN A 520 7.22 31.38 -19.42
N ILE A 521 6.53 30.24 -19.28
CA ILE A 521 6.44 29.47 -18.03
C ILE A 521 6.93 28.06 -18.22
N PHE A 522 7.44 27.47 -17.15
CA PHE A 522 7.63 26.04 -16.97
C PHE A 522 6.38 25.46 -16.30
N TYR A 523 6.06 24.22 -16.64
CA TYR A 523 5.01 23.46 -15.96
C TYR A 523 5.27 21.97 -16.05
N THR A 524 4.68 21.21 -15.15
CA THR A 524 4.79 19.75 -15.14
C THR A 524 3.58 19.13 -15.84
N SER A 525 3.86 18.17 -16.72
CA SER A 525 2.87 17.30 -17.37
C SER A 525 3.12 15.84 -17.00
N TYR A 526 2.10 15.00 -17.16
CA TYR A 526 2.16 13.57 -16.92
C TYR A 526 1.84 12.79 -18.19
N GLN A 527 2.66 11.81 -18.49
CA GLN A 527 2.40 10.83 -19.53
C GLN A 527 2.20 9.47 -18.88
N ALA A 528 0.98 8.93 -18.98
CA ALA A 528 0.70 7.57 -18.54
C ALA A 528 1.52 6.58 -19.37
N LYS A 529 2.18 5.63 -18.73
CA LYS A 529 2.88 4.50 -19.36
C LYS A 529 2.29 3.20 -18.83
N SER A 530 2.57 2.10 -19.54
CA SER A 530 2.25 0.76 -19.05
C SER A 530 2.93 0.43 -17.71
N TYR A 531 4.05 1.09 -17.40
CA TYR A 531 4.79 0.98 -16.15
C TYR A 531 4.96 2.36 -15.52
N GLY A 532 4.05 2.74 -14.63
CA GLY A 532 4.14 4.00 -13.90
C GLY A 532 3.78 5.24 -14.72
N THR A 533 4.05 6.41 -14.16
CA THR A 533 3.78 7.72 -14.75
C THR A 533 5.11 8.40 -15.04
N LYS A 534 5.31 8.79 -16.30
CA LYS A 534 6.44 9.63 -16.66
C LYS A 534 6.09 11.08 -16.43
N ARG A 535 6.88 11.78 -15.66
CA ARG A 535 6.77 13.21 -15.47
C ARG A 535 7.62 13.95 -16.49
N GLN A 536 7.05 15.01 -17.05
CA GLN A 536 7.69 15.86 -18.07
C GLN A 536 7.74 17.30 -17.55
N LEU A 537 8.90 17.92 -17.65
CA LEU A 537 9.03 19.37 -17.52
C LEU A 537 8.82 20.00 -18.90
N MET A 538 7.83 20.87 -19.00
CA MET A 538 7.40 21.52 -20.22
C MET A 538 7.62 23.02 -20.14
N THR A 539 7.77 23.69 -21.29
CA THR A 539 7.65 25.14 -21.42
C THR A 539 6.49 25.52 -22.33
N VAL A 540 5.95 26.71 -22.14
CA VAL A 540 4.94 27.32 -23.00
C VAL A 540 4.96 28.83 -22.84
N ASN A 541 4.71 29.60 -23.92
CA ASN A 541 4.50 31.03 -23.85
C ASN A 541 3.13 31.35 -23.25
N LEU A 542 2.95 32.56 -22.69
CA LEU A 542 1.69 32.93 -22.02
C LEU A 542 0.50 33.08 -22.99
N ASP A 543 0.74 33.09 -24.29
CA ASP A 543 -0.29 33.00 -25.33
C ASP A 543 -0.71 31.56 -25.68
N GLY A 544 -0.07 30.56 -25.06
CA GLY A 544 -0.34 29.13 -25.27
C GLY A 544 0.44 28.49 -26.41
N PHE A 545 1.30 29.24 -27.09
CA PHE A 545 2.15 28.77 -28.20
C PHE A 545 3.55 28.37 -27.72
N ASP A 546 4.36 27.85 -28.65
CA ASP A 546 5.73 27.39 -28.42
C ASP A 546 5.85 26.38 -27.25
N LYS A 547 4.95 25.42 -27.26
CA LYS A 547 4.92 24.35 -26.27
C LYS A 547 6.02 23.32 -26.54
N ARG A 548 6.93 23.12 -25.59
CA ARG A 548 8.06 22.19 -25.73
C ARG A 548 8.25 21.34 -24.50
N GLU A 549 8.61 20.06 -24.70
CA GLU A 549 9.14 19.19 -23.66
C GLU A 549 10.65 19.52 -23.48
N VAL A 550 11.04 19.73 -22.24
CA VAL A 550 12.44 20.08 -21.89
C VAL A 550 13.16 18.89 -21.27
N LEU A 551 12.54 18.30 -20.25
CA LEU A 551 13.06 17.14 -19.53
C LEU A 551 11.96 16.12 -19.32
N LYS A 552 12.37 14.88 -19.14
CA LYS A 552 11.51 13.79 -18.69
C LYS A 552 12.15 13.05 -17.52
N ALA A 553 11.35 12.43 -16.66
CA ALA A 553 11.85 11.70 -15.52
C ALA A 553 10.86 10.63 -15.07
N ASP A 554 11.38 9.55 -14.55
CA ASP A 554 10.61 8.53 -13.87
C ASP A 554 10.70 8.77 -12.35
N GLU A 555 9.61 8.54 -11.61
CA GLU A 555 9.53 8.62 -10.14
C GLU A 555 9.88 9.99 -9.50
N ILE A 556 10.12 11.04 -10.27
CA ILE A 556 10.29 12.41 -9.75
C ILE A 556 8.90 12.98 -9.42
N THR A 557 8.77 13.59 -8.24
CA THR A 557 7.50 14.14 -7.76
C THR A 557 7.39 15.65 -7.91
N GLU A 558 8.50 16.37 -8.00
CA GLU A 558 8.53 17.83 -8.14
C GLU A 558 9.74 18.28 -8.96
N PHE A 559 9.58 19.27 -9.80
CA PHE A 559 10.63 19.99 -10.49
C PHE A 559 10.57 21.48 -10.16
N LYS A 560 11.72 22.14 -10.00
CA LYS A 560 11.78 23.60 -9.84
C LYS A 560 12.99 24.18 -10.55
N VAL A 561 12.78 24.90 -11.64
CA VAL A 561 13.82 25.64 -12.35
C VAL A 561 14.19 26.89 -11.57
N SER A 562 15.49 27.22 -11.49
CA SER A 562 15.96 28.45 -10.80
C SER A 562 15.53 29.73 -11.54
N PRO A 563 15.46 30.87 -10.86
CA PRO A 563 15.12 32.16 -11.47
C PRO A 563 15.98 32.57 -12.66
N ASP A 564 17.27 32.20 -12.69
CA ASP A 564 18.24 32.47 -13.77
C ASP A 564 18.33 31.36 -14.82
N GLU A 565 17.47 30.33 -14.70
CA GLU A 565 17.40 29.16 -15.58
C GLU A 565 18.73 28.40 -15.74
N LYS A 566 19.67 28.51 -14.76
CA LYS A 566 20.93 27.76 -14.78
C LYS A 566 20.87 26.48 -13.96
N TRP A 567 19.88 26.30 -13.07
CA TRP A 567 19.76 25.19 -12.14
C TRP A 567 18.37 24.59 -12.17
N ILE A 568 18.32 23.30 -11.86
CA ILE A 568 17.06 22.59 -11.64
C ILE A 568 17.16 21.79 -10.33
N ALA A 569 16.16 21.96 -9.48
CA ALA A 569 15.95 21.10 -8.32
C ALA A 569 14.82 20.13 -8.59
N PHE A 570 14.90 18.95 -7.98
CA PHE A 570 13.85 17.95 -8.09
C PHE A 570 13.79 17.05 -6.86
N VAL A 571 12.62 16.45 -6.65
CA VAL A 571 12.38 15.47 -5.57
C VAL A 571 12.26 14.09 -6.18
N TYR A 572 13.12 13.16 -5.76
CA TYR A 572 13.10 11.77 -6.13
C TYR A 572 13.04 10.91 -4.87
N GLN A 573 12.05 10.02 -4.78
CA GLN A 573 11.84 9.15 -3.61
C GLN A 573 12.02 9.90 -2.27
N TYR A 574 11.35 11.05 -2.15
CA TYR A 574 11.33 11.96 -1.01
C TYR A 574 12.63 12.75 -0.75
N ASN A 575 13.74 12.48 -1.42
CA ASN A 575 14.98 13.23 -1.29
C ASN A 575 15.04 14.38 -2.29
N THR A 576 15.68 15.48 -1.88
CA THR A 576 15.89 16.66 -2.71
C THR A 576 17.25 16.59 -3.41
N TYR A 577 17.23 16.82 -4.72
CA TYR A 577 18.41 16.85 -5.59
C TYR A 577 18.49 18.15 -6.35
N VAL A 578 19.70 18.50 -6.79
CA VAL A 578 19.96 19.66 -7.64
C VAL A 578 20.99 19.32 -8.73
N ALA A 579 20.82 19.93 -9.90
CA ALA A 579 21.70 19.77 -11.04
C ALA A 579 21.78 21.08 -11.86
N PRO A 580 22.85 21.34 -12.61
CA PRO A 580 22.87 22.36 -13.65
C PRO A 580 21.76 22.11 -14.67
N PHE A 581 21.07 23.17 -15.08
CA PHE A 581 19.98 23.10 -16.04
C PHE A 581 20.47 23.44 -17.45
N ALA A 582 20.59 22.42 -18.30
CA ALA A 582 21.05 22.58 -19.65
C ALA A 582 19.93 22.39 -20.69
N ARG A 583 19.66 23.41 -21.49
CA ARG A 583 18.79 23.32 -22.68
C ARG A 583 19.66 22.97 -23.90
N LYS A 584 19.48 21.79 -24.49
CA LYS A 584 20.28 21.28 -25.59
C LYS A 584 19.50 21.01 -26.89
N GLY A 585 18.27 21.54 -26.99
CA GLY A 585 17.41 21.31 -28.17
C GLY A 585 16.88 19.88 -28.29
N LYS A 586 17.16 19.03 -27.28
CA LYS A 586 16.67 17.62 -27.21
C LYS A 586 16.18 17.32 -25.80
N VAL A 587 15.15 16.49 -25.71
CA VAL A 587 14.60 16.04 -24.44
C VAL A 587 15.55 15.08 -23.75
N LEU A 588 15.97 15.42 -22.55
CA LEU A 588 16.87 14.61 -21.73
C LEU A 588 16.12 13.93 -20.59
N THR A 589 16.59 12.76 -20.20
CA THR A 589 16.09 12.07 -18.99
C THR A 589 16.91 12.54 -17.79
N LEU A 590 16.24 12.99 -16.73
CA LEU A 590 16.84 13.43 -15.48
C LEU A 590 16.48 12.45 -14.35
N GLY A 591 17.46 12.16 -13.51
CA GLY A 591 17.35 11.34 -12.31
C GLY A 591 18.61 11.45 -11.48
N PRO A 592 18.61 10.87 -10.26
CA PRO A 592 19.80 10.87 -9.40
C PRO A 592 21.05 10.30 -10.07
N ASP A 593 20.87 9.28 -10.91
CA ASP A 593 21.97 8.55 -11.60
C ASP A 593 22.30 9.13 -12.99
N SER A 594 21.87 10.34 -13.30
CA SER A 594 22.16 10.99 -14.59
C SER A 594 23.65 11.30 -14.69
N THR A 595 24.29 10.86 -15.78
CA THR A 595 25.72 11.03 -16.04
C THR A 595 26.04 12.21 -16.97
N TRP A 596 25.03 12.75 -17.68
CA TRP A 596 25.22 13.86 -18.63
C TRP A 596 25.35 15.24 -17.96
N VAL A 597 25.11 15.32 -16.66
CA VAL A 597 25.22 16.50 -15.81
C VAL A 597 25.54 16.06 -14.39
N PRO A 598 26.32 16.83 -13.61
CA PRO A 598 26.51 16.51 -12.20
C PRO A 598 25.19 16.68 -11.43
N VAL A 599 24.75 15.61 -10.78
CA VAL A 599 23.58 15.61 -9.91
C VAL A 599 24.06 15.42 -8.48
N GLN A 600 23.59 16.27 -7.58
CA GLN A 600 23.96 16.21 -6.17
C GLN A 600 22.70 16.11 -5.29
N LYS A 601 22.78 15.26 -4.27
CA LYS A 601 21.77 15.19 -3.21
C LYS A 601 21.94 16.39 -2.27
N ALA A 602 20.89 17.19 -2.11
CA ALA A 602 20.90 18.37 -1.27
C ALA A 602 20.43 18.11 0.18
N SER A 603 19.53 17.13 0.38
CA SER A 603 18.91 16.84 1.65
C SER A 603 19.44 15.55 2.29
N GLN A 604 19.60 15.52 3.61
CA GLN A 604 19.76 14.30 4.40
C GLN A 604 18.40 13.73 4.82
N THR A 605 17.44 14.62 5.11
CA THR A 605 16.06 14.29 5.46
C THR A 605 15.14 14.40 4.25
N ALA A 606 13.90 13.93 4.38
CA ALA A 606 12.90 14.07 3.34
C ALA A 606 12.59 15.55 3.03
N GLY A 607 12.19 15.85 1.80
CA GLY A 607 11.86 17.21 1.38
C GLY A 607 10.83 17.29 0.25
N SER A 608 10.11 18.40 0.23
CA SER A 608 9.16 18.81 -0.80
C SER A 608 9.02 20.33 -0.78
N GLU A 609 8.13 20.87 -1.64
CA GLU A 609 7.86 22.31 -1.70
C GLU A 609 9.10 23.14 -2.05
N LEU A 610 9.81 22.68 -3.07
CA LEU A 610 11.05 23.27 -3.55
C LEU A 610 10.86 24.74 -3.96
N HIS A 611 11.77 25.61 -3.55
CA HIS A 611 11.85 26.97 -4.08
C HIS A 611 13.29 27.51 -3.99
N TRP A 612 13.57 28.49 -4.83
CA TRP A 612 14.87 29.12 -4.97
C TRP A 612 14.91 30.48 -4.30
N SER A 613 16.07 30.86 -3.77
CA SER A 613 16.37 32.27 -3.49
C SER A 613 16.35 33.11 -4.79
N ALA A 614 16.15 34.41 -4.68
CA ALA A 614 16.04 35.30 -5.85
C ALA A 614 17.30 35.34 -6.71
N ASP A 615 18.47 35.16 -6.12
CA ASP A 615 19.78 35.09 -6.77
C ASP A 615 20.11 33.72 -7.35
N SER A 616 19.21 32.74 -7.20
CA SER A 616 19.41 31.35 -7.66
C SER A 616 20.52 30.56 -6.94
N MET A 617 21.10 31.09 -5.88
CA MET A 617 22.26 30.49 -5.22
C MET A 617 21.93 29.63 -3.99
N THR A 618 20.68 29.65 -3.55
CA THR A 618 20.22 28.85 -2.42
C THR A 618 18.94 28.12 -2.76
N LEU A 619 18.94 26.79 -2.54
CA LEU A 619 17.75 25.94 -2.65
C LEU A 619 17.11 25.81 -1.27
N HIS A 620 15.78 25.89 -1.22
CA HIS A 620 14.97 25.69 -0.01
C HIS A 620 13.95 24.57 -0.26
N TRP A 621 13.64 23.81 0.80
CA TRP A 621 12.58 22.79 0.81
C TRP A 621 12.04 22.62 2.23
N SER A 622 10.92 21.92 2.38
CA SER A 622 10.35 21.63 3.69
C SER A 622 9.98 20.16 3.88
N ASN A 623 9.98 19.71 5.12
CA ASN A 623 9.32 18.49 5.57
C ASN A 623 8.59 18.79 6.87
N ALA A 624 7.29 18.49 6.93
CA ALA A 624 6.44 18.83 8.07
C ALA A 624 6.60 20.31 8.48
N SER A 625 7.04 20.59 9.71
CA SER A 625 7.22 21.97 10.21
C SER A 625 8.59 22.57 9.91
N THR A 626 9.53 21.85 9.34
CA THR A 626 10.91 22.31 9.19
C THR A 626 11.22 22.80 7.80
N LEU A 627 11.73 24.03 7.68
CA LEU A 627 12.25 24.62 6.45
C LEU A 627 13.76 24.47 6.39
N TYR A 628 14.24 23.80 5.36
CA TYR A 628 15.67 23.56 5.10
C TYR A 628 16.20 24.49 4.01
N SER A 629 17.50 24.73 4.01
CA SER A 629 18.19 25.57 3.04
C SER A 629 19.59 25.04 2.76
N ARG A 630 20.01 25.04 1.48
CA ARG A 630 21.38 24.68 1.09
C ARG A 630 21.89 25.62 0.01
N LYS A 631 23.10 26.14 0.20
CA LYS A 631 23.80 26.92 -0.83
C LYS A 631 24.34 26.01 -1.93
N LEU A 632 24.34 26.49 -3.14
CA LEU A 632 24.94 25.76 -4.26
C LEU A 632 26.45 25.62 -4.13
N SER A 633 27.14 26.62 -3.52
CA SER A 633 28.57 26.51 -3.20
C SER A 633 28.90 25.36 -2.24
N ASP A 634 27.96 24.98 -1.37
CA ASP A 634 28.12 23.85 -0.45
C ASP A 634 27.79 22.51 -1.12
N THR A 635 27.36 22.56 -2.39
CA THR A 635 26.85 21.40 -3.15
C THR A 635 27.74 21.07 -4.34
N PHE A 636 28.40 22.06 -4.95
CA PHE A 636 29.24 21.89 -6.15
C PHE A 636 30.59 22.55 -5.98
N ALA A 637 31.65 21.75 -5.99
CA ALA A 637 33.04 22.18 -5.81
C ALA A 637 33.58 23.14 -6.93
N PHE A 638 32.93 23.13 -8.09
CA PHE A 638 33.31 23.99 -9.22
C PHE A 638 32.76 25.41 -9.14
N LEU A 639 31.97 25.73 -8.09
CA LEU A 639 31.43 27.09 -7.93
C LEU A 639 32.36 27.98 -7.11
N ASP A 640 32.39 29.26 -7.49
CA ASP A 640 33.12 30.28 -6.72
C ASP A 640 32.64 30.31 -5.26
N GLY A 641 33.57 30.29 -4.34
CA GLY A 641 33.30 30.27 -2.90
C GLY A 641 32.91 28.89 -2.34
N ALA A 642 33.05 27.82 -3.14
CA ALA A 642 32.94 26.47 -2.61
C ALA A 642 34.05 26.17 -1.60
N PRO A 643 33.76 25.49 -0.47
CA PRO A 643 34.79 25.05 0.46
C PRO A 643 35.66 23.95 -0.16
N GLU A 644 36.89 23.80 0.33
CA GLU A 644 37.84 22.78 -0.14
C GLU A 644 37.26 21.36 -0.01
N THR A 645 36.54 21.10 1.07
CA THR A 645 35.76 19.88 1.26
C THR A 645 34.29 20.25 1.37
N LEU A 646 33.45 19.69 0.49
CA LEU A 646 32.02 19.94 0.53
C LEU A 646 31.40 19.35 1.80
N PRO A 647 30.53 20.09 2.48
CA PRO A 647 29.81 19.57 3.64
C PRO A 647 28.79 18.50 3.22
N GLU A 648 28.49 17.58 4.12
CA GLU A 648 27.41 16.60 3.94
C GLU A 648 26.08 17.27 3.62
N PRO A 649 25.12 16.55 2.97
CA PRO A 649 23.77 17.05 2.81
C PRO A 649 23.17 17.54 4.13
N THR A 650 22.43 18.66 4.09
CA THR A 650 21.97 19.29 5.32
C THR A 650 20.84 18.54 6.01
N SER A 651 20.94 18.43 7.34
CA SER A 651 19.88 17.99 8.25
C SER A 651 19.33 19.14 9.11
N ASP A 652 20.04 20.29 9.13
CA ASP A 652 19.66 21.44 9.94
C ASP A 652 18.65 22.31 9.21
N GLY A 653 17.58 22.72 9.93
CA GLY A 653 16.52 23.53 9.39
C GLY A 653 15.90 24.46 10.41
N ILE A 654 15.02 25.33 9.96
CA ILE A 654 14.27 26.25 10.81
C ILE A 654 12.94 25.59 11.16
N ASP A 655 12.76 25.17 12.41
CA ASP A 655 11.48 24.66 12.90
C ASP A 655 10.45 25.80 13.01
N LEU A 656 9.31 25.62 12.37
CA LEU A 656 8.17 26.55 12.32
C LEU A 656 6.98 26.03 13.14
N SER A 657 7.12 24.89 13.81
CA SER A 657 6.08 24.32 14.69
C SER A 657 5.74 25.28 15.84
N PHE A 658 4.56 25.13 16.36
CA PHE A 658 4.12 25.86 17.55
C PHE A 658 3.08 25.07 18.31
N GLU A 659 2.99 25.32 19.61
CA GLU A 659 2.00 24.69 20.47
C GLU A 659 0.62 25.35 20.28
N GLN A 660 -0.41 24.52 20.10
CA GLN A 660 -1.81 24.92 20.00
C GLN A 660 -2.62 24.25 21.10
N LYS A 661 -3.49 25.01 21.74
CA LYS A 661 -4.49 24.44 22.65
C LYS A 661 -5.56 23.72 21.85
N ALA A 662 -5.89 22.48 22.27
CA ALA A 662 -7.02 21.75 21.69
C ALA A 662 -8.35 22.46 22.03
N ASP A 663 -9.27 22.48 21.07
CA ASP A 663 -10.62 22.97 21.31
C ASP A 663 -11.46 21.88 21.97
N LYS A 664 -12.16 22.25 23.04
CA LYS A 664 -13.02 21.34 23.76
C LYS A 664 -14.17 22.11 24.41
N PRO A 665 -15.36 21.48 24.55
CA PRO A 665 -16.48 22.11 25.21
C PRO A 665 -16.15 22.40 26.67
N LYS A 666 -16.90 23.32 27.27
CA LYS A 666 -16.78 23.68 28.69
C LYS A 666 -18.00 23.26 29.50
N SER A 667 -18.93 22.55 28.86
CA SER A 667 -20.18 22.11 29.48
C SER A 667 -20.04 20.77 30.18
N THR A 668 -20.89 20.53 31.15
CA THR A 668 -21.11 19.22 31.73
C THR A 668 -22.45 18.70 31.20
N ILE A 669 -22.48 17.45 30.73
CA ILE A 669 -23.66 16.78 30.19
C ILE A 669 -23.86 15.48 30.96
N ALA A 670 -25.06 15.21 31.41
CA ALA A 670 -25.49 13.95 32.00
C ALA A 670 -26.48 13.26 31.04
N LEU A 671 -26.18 12.10 30.53
CA LEU A 671 -27.07 11.22 29.76
C LEU A 671 -27.69 10.26 30.76
N VAL A 672 -29.00 10.28 30.91
CA VAL A 672 -29.70 9.63 32.04
C VAL A 672 -30.79 8.70 31.53
N GLY A 673 -30.94 7.54 32.18
CA GLY A 673 -32.08 6.63 32.01
C GLY A 673 -31.92 5.57 30.92
N GLY A 674 -30.86 5.56 30.17
CA GLY A 674 -30.61 4.56 29.13
C GLY A 674 -29.93 3.29 29.64
N THR A 675 -29.87 2.26 28.78
CA THR A 675 -29.04 1.09 29.00
C THR A 675 -27.62 1.41 28.57
N VAL A 676 -26.62 1.31 29.46
CA VAL A 676 -25.20 1.64 29.16
C VAL A 676 -24.39 0.38 28.99
N VAL A 677 -23.84 0.16 27.79
CA VAL A 677 -22.86 -0.88 27.49
C VAL A 677 -21.48 -0.26 27.57
N THR A 678 -20.77 -0.49 28.67
CA THR A 678 -19.60 0.34 29.01
C THR A 678 -18.34 -0.01 28.25
N MET A 679 -18.18 -1.25 27.81
CA MET A 679 -16.93 -1.84 27.32
C MET A 679 -15.75 -1.68 28.29
N ARG A 680 -15.99 -1.27 29.53
CA ARG A 680 -14.96 -1.21 30.58
C ARG A 680 -14.52 -2.63 30.91
N ASP A 681 -13.21 -2.86 30.89
CA ASP A 681 -12.61 -4.18 31.13
C ASP A 681 -13.24 -5.30 30.28
N ALA A 682 -13.51 -4.99 28.99
CA ALA A 682 -14.21 -5.91 28.10
C ALA A 682 -13.48 -7.24 27.83
N ASP A 683 -12.20 -7.36 28.19
CA ASP A 683 -11.46 -8.62 28.15
C ASP A 683 -11.96 -9.61 29.22
N ASN A 684 -12.40 -9.09 30.37
CA ASN A 684 -12.79 -9.89 31.55
C ASN A 684 -14.28 -9.76 31.89
N ASN A 685 -14.98 -8.73 31.39
CA ASN A 685 -16.30 -8.40 31.86
C ASN A 685 -17.23 -7.85 30.75
N GLN A 686 -18.44 -8.40 30.66
CA GLN A 686 -19.54 -7.85 29.86
C GLN A 686 -20.44 -6.98 30.73
N GLU A 687 -20.04 -5.72 30.98
CA GLU A 687 -20.79 -4.81 31.85
C GLU A 687 -21.92 -4.07 31.09
N ILE A 688 -23.17 -4.32 31.51
CA ILE A 688 -24.38 -3.64 31.02
C ILE A 688 -25.08 -3.04 32.20
N ILE A 689 -25.35 -1.74 32.19
CA ILE A 689 -25.99 -1.00 33.28
C ILE A 689 -27.35 -0.52 32.80
N GLU A 690 -28.40 -1.14 33.32
CA GLU A 690 -29.79 -0.70 33.09
C GLU A 690 -30.08 0.58 33.87
N ASN A 691 -30.89 1.49 33.29
CA ASN A 691 -31.20 2.79 33.86
C ASN A 691 -29.95 3.55 34.30
N GLY A 692 -28.97 3.59 33.36
CA GLY A 692 -27.63 4.12 33.60
C GLY A 692 -27.53 5.63 33.44
N VAL A 693 -26.44 6.17 33.95
CA VAL A 693 -26.01 7.55 33.78
C VAL A 693 -24.59 7.58 33.25
N VAL A 694 -24.36 8.37 32.20
CA VAL A 694 -23.03 8.73 31.72
C VAL A 694 -22.84 10.23 31.93
N LEU A 695 -21.91 10.61 32.77
CA LEU A 695 -21.55 12.00 33.04
C LEU A 695 -20.31 12.38 32.24
N VAL A 696 -20.44 13.40 31.39
CA VAL A 696 -19.37 13.93 30.55
C VAL A 696 -19.06 15.36 31.00
N GLU A 697 -17.82 15.62 31.37
CA GLU A 697 -17.32 16.94 31.70
C GLU A 697 -16.29 17.38 30.66
N SER A 698 -16.55 18.47 29.99
CA SER A 698 -15.78 18.92 28.83
C SER A 698 -15.73 17.85 27.74
N ASN A 699 -14.61 17.20 27.49
CA ASN A 699 -14.44 16.12 26.53
C ASN A 699 -14.05 14.77 27.17
N ARG A 700 -14.39 14.59 28.46
CA ARG A 700 -14.07 13.37 29.22
C ARG A 700 -15.31 12.76 29.84
N ILE A 701 -15.41 11.45 29.80
CA ILE A 701 -16.34 10.69 30.65
C ILE A 701 -15.75 10.67 32.04
N VAL A 702 -16.46 11.27 33.02
CA VAL A 702 -15.98 11.40 34.40
C VAL A 702 -16.69 10.45 35.37
N ALA A 703 -17.88 9.97 35.03
CA ALA A 703 -18.58 8.95 35.81
C ALA A 703 -19.55 8.15 34.93
N VAL A 704 -19.69 6.86 35.25
CA VAL A 704 -20.67 5.93 34.67
C VAL A 704 -21.19 5.06 35.81
N GLY A 705 -22.47 4.87 35.89
CA GLY A 705 -23.11 4.03 36.91
C GLY A 705 -24.66 4.03 36.81
N LYS A 706 -25.37 3.43 37.77
CA LYS A 706 -26.84 3.46 37.80
C LYS A 706 -27.32 4.85 38.20
N GLN A 707 -28.51 5.18 37.75
CA GLN A 707 -29.21 6.39 38.17
C GLN A 707 -29.41 6.36 39.71
N GLY A 708 -29.03 7.44 40.39
CA GLY A 708 -28.97 7.54 41.83
C GLY A 708 -27.62 7.21 42.46
N GLU A 709 -26.72 6.50 41.79
CA GLU A 709 -25.36 6.23 42.21
C GLU A 709 -24.39 7.32 41.71
N VAL A 710 -24.65 7.91 40.54
CA VAL A 710 -23.86 8.99 39.96
C VAL A 710 -24.40 10.33 40.39
N SER A 711 -23.56 11.12 41.05
CA SER A 711 -23.87 12.50 41.44
C SER A 711 -23.80 13.43 40.24
N ILE A 712 -24.94 14.02 39.85
CA ILE A 712 -25.02 14.95 38.72
C ILE A 712 -24.91 16.39 39.26
N PRO A 713 -23.89 17.19 38.84
CA PRO A 713 -23.77 18.57 39.26
C PRO A 713 -24.98 19.43 38.88
N SER A 714 -25.36 20.38 39.73
CA SER A 714 -26.57 21.21 39.52
C SER A 714 -26.54 22.07 38.25
N GLY A 715 -25.37 22.30 37.68
CA GLY A 715 -25.18 23.03 36.40
C GLY A 715 -25.05 22.15 35.15
N ALA A 716 -25.20 20.83 35.30
CA ALA A 716 -25.12 19.91 34.19
C ALA A 716 -26.37 20.00 33.30
N LYS A 717 -26.17 19.95 31.98
CA LYS A 717 -27.23 19.73 31.02
C LYS A 717 -27.64 18.26 31.09
N VAL A 718 -28.85 17.99 31.65
CA VAL A 718 -29.41 16.65 31.70
C VAL A 718 -30.15 16.34 30.41
N GLN A 719 -29.82 15.20 29.80
CA GLN A 719 -30.49 14.66 28.62
C GLN A 719 -31.06 13.29 28.99
N ASP A 720 -32.39 13.17 28.93
CA ASP A 720 -33.07 11.89 29.05
C ASP A 720 -32.81 11.05 27.80
N VAL A 721 -32.27 9.87 28.00
CA VAL A 721 -31.98 8.84 26.97
C VAL A 721 -32.66 7.52 27.31
N SER A 722 -33.75 7.56 28.07
CA SER A 722 -34.59 6.39 28.37
C SER A 722 -35.02 5.68 27.08
N GLY A 723 -34.99 4.35 27.09
CA GLY A 723 -35.31 3.52 25.92
C GLY A 723 -34.19 3.46 24.86
N HIS A 724 -33.06 4.13 25.08
CA HIS A 724 -31.88 4.06 24.21
C HIS A 724 -30.74 3.26 24.86
N THR A 725 -29.87 2.72 24.02
CA THR A 725 -28.64 2.08 24.47
C THR A 725 -27.44 3.01 24.19
N LEU A 726 -26.68 3.31 25.22
CA LEU A 726 -25.45 4.08 25.15
C LEU A 726 -24.27 3.16 24.99
N VAL A 727 -23.44 3.41 23.97
CA VAL A 727 -22.23 2.67 23.68
C VAL A 727 -21.07 3.66 23.46
N PRO A 728 -19.80 3.24 23.62
CA PRO A 728 -18.66 4.07 23.20
C PRO A 728 -18.75 4.43 21.72
N GLY A 729 -18.18 5.56 21.31
CA GLY A 729 -18.14 5.95 19.91
C GLY A 729 -17.37 4.91 19.08
N LEU A 730 -17.85 4.64 17.86
CA LEU A 730 -17.27 3.64 16.98
C LEU A 730 -15.89 4.09 16.48
N ILE A 731 -14.98 3.13 16.33
CA ILE A 731 -13.63 3.29 15.80
C ILE A 731 -13.54 2.51 14.47
N ASP A 732 -13.44 3.20 13.37
CA ASP A 732 -13.12 2.60 12.09
C ASP A 732 -11.60 2.46 11.98
N ALA A 733 -11.09 1.23 12.15
CA ALA A 733 -9.67 0.95 12.24
C ALA A 733 -8.99 0.85 10.86
N HIS A 734 -9.75 0.81 9.77
CA HIS A 734 -9.27 0.83 8.39
C HIS A 734 -10.17 1.73 7.54
N ALA A 735 -10.19 3.01 7.88
CA ALA A 735 -10.93 4.01 7.14
C ALA A 735 -10.13 4.49 5.91
N HIS A 736 -10.82 4.87 4.87
CA HIS A 736 -10.27 5.67 3.79
C HIS A 736 -11.21 6.83 3.51
N GLY A 737 -10.65 7.98 3.13
CA GLY A 737 -11.47 9.13 2.79
C GLY A 737 -10.62 10.36 2.46
N SER A 738 -11.09 11.17 1.52
CA SER A 738 -10.40 12.41 1.19
C SER A 738 -10.58 13.45 2.28
N GLN A 739 -9.48 13.98 2.79
CA GLN A 739 -9.50 15.10 3.75
C GLN A 739 -9.25 16.45 3.04
N GLY A 740 -8.83 16.41 1.79
CA GLY A 740 -8.61 17.58 0.95
C GLY A 740 -8.71 17.25 -0.54
N SER A 741 -8.64 18.27 -1.37
CA SER A 741 -8.50 18.13 -2.81
C SER A 741 -7.46 19.11 -3.31
N SER A 742 -6.42 18.60 -3.99
CA SER A 742 -5.22 19.39 -4.28
C SER A 742 -4.76 20.20 -3.05
N GLN A 743 -4.70 19.52 -1.89
CA GLN A 743 -4.32 20.08 -0.58
C GLN A 743 -5.18 21.24 -0.04
N ILE A 744 -6.29 21.57 -0.67
CA ILE A 744 -7.30 22.45 -0.10
C ILE A 744 -8.21 21.61 0.79
N ILE A 745 -8.19 21.89 2.09
CA ILE A 745 -9.08 21.27 3.08
C ILE A 745 -10.37 22.10 3.12
N PRO A 746 -11.56 21.50 2.92
CA PRO A 746 -12.83 22.24 3.01
C PRO A 746 -13.11 22.68 4.46
N GLN A 747 -13.94 23.70 4.63
CA GLN A 747 -14.42 24.13 5.95
C GLN A 747 -15.39 23.10 6.55
N GLN A 748 -16.09 22.36 5.70
CA GLN A 748 -16.98 21.27 6.05
C GLN A 748 -16.77 20.10 5.09
N ASN A 749 -16.36 18.95 5.65
CA ASN A 749 -16.17 17.73 4.90
C ASN A 749 -17.40 16.81 5.09
N TRP A 750 -18.14 16.55 4.02
CA TRP A 750 -19.32 15.69 4.06
C TRP A 750 -19.00 14.25 4.50
N MET A 751 -17.82 13.72 4.21
CA MET A 751 -17.39 12.40 4.66
C MET A 751 -17.25 12.34 6.19
N ASN A 752 -16.66 13.38 6.79
CA ASN A 752 -16.53 13.50 8.23
C ASN A 752 -17.93 13.63 8.89
N PHE A 753 -18.86 14.36 8.27
CA PHE A 753 -20.22 14.48 8.77
C PHE A 753 -21.00 13.18 8.66
N SER A 754 -20.82 12.43 7.57
CA SER A 754 -21.41 11.10 7.42
C SER A 754 -20.88 10.16 8.51
N SER A 755 -19.57 10.11 8.74
CA SER A 755 -18.95 9.29 9.78
C SER A 755 -19.56 9.60 11.16
N LEU A 756 -19.59 10.87 11.57
CA LEU A 756 -20.21 11.28 12.83
C LEU A 756 -21.73 10.97 12.88
N GLY A 757 -22.44 11.15 11.78
CA GLY A 757 -23.86 10.86 11.67
C GLY A 757 -24.21 9.38 11.91
N PHE A 758 -23.26 8.48 11.64
CA PHE A 758 -23.37 7.05 11.91
C PHE A 758 -22.62 6.60 13.18
N GLY A 759 -22.18 7.53 14.04
CA GLY A 759 -21.58 7.23 15.34
C GLY A 759 -20.08 6.86 15.27
N VAL A 760 -19.43 7.00 14.12
CA VAL A 760 -17.98 6.82 13.99
C VAL A 760 -17.29 8.09 14.51
N THR A 761 -16.65 7.99 15.66
CA THR A 761 -16.02 9.13 16.36
C THR A 761 -14.52 9.15 16.25
N THR A 762 -13.91 8.06 15.79
CA THR A 762 -12.48 7.92 15.54
C THR A 762 -12.24 7.18 14.24
N LEU A 763 -11.36 7.72 13.40
CA LEU A 763 -10.88 7.12 12.16
C LEU A 763 -9.38 6.83 12.27
N HIS A 764 -8.97 5.64 11.87
CA HIS A 764 -7.59 5.33 11.54
C HIS A 764 -7.51 5.06 10.04
N ASP A 765 -6.91 5.99 9.29
CA ASP A 765 -6.72 5.88 7.83
C ASP A 765 -5.31 5.36 7.52
N PRO A 766 -5.16 4.10 7.06
CA PRO A 766 -3.86 3.51 6.83
C PRO A 766 -3.23 3.90 5.48
N SER A 767 -3.80 4.86 4.74
CA SER A 767 -3.25 5.29 3.44
C SER A 767 -3.81 6.63 2.98
N ASN A 768 -3.08 7.72 3.22
CA ASN A 768 -3.52 9.05 2.76
C ASN A 768 -2.34 9.98 2.45
N ASP A 769 -2.59 11.13 1.82
CA ASP A 769 -1.57 12.17 1.65
C ASP A 769 -1.22 12.82 3.00
N ASN A 770 0.07 12.85 3.34
CA ASN A 770 0.54 13.38 4.62
C ASN A 770 0.06 14.82 4.89
N ARG A 771 0.10 15.67 3.87
CA ARG A 771 -0.22 17.10 4.01
C ARG A 771 -1.70 17.40 4.05
N GLU A 772 -2.55 16.47 3.61
CA GLU A 772 -4.00 16.59 3.72
C GLU A 772 -4.49 16.01 5.03
N ILE A 773 -4.18 14.73 5.31
CA ILE A 773 -4.74 14.01 6.46
C ILE A 773 -4.30 14.59 7.80
N PHE A 774 -2.98 14.87 7.96
CA PHE A 774 -2.48 15.39 9.24
C PHE A 774 -2.85 16.86 9.45
N ALA A 775 -2.96 17.67 8.37
CA ALA A 775 -3.49 19.03 8.49
C ALA A 775 -4.97 19.04 8.87
N ALA A 776 -5.79 18.13 8.32
CA ALA A 776 -7.18 17.96 8.72
C ALA A 776 -7.29 17.50 10.18
N ALA A 777 -6.44 16.56 10.61
CA ALA A 777 -6.38 16.09 12.00
C ALA A 777 -6.05 17.25 12.99
N GLU A 778 -5.07 18.10 12.65
CA GLU A 778 -4.73 19.29 13.46
C GLU A 778 -5.84 20.33 13.44
N MET A 779 -6.50 20.56 12.31
CA MET A 779 -7.64 21.48 12.20
C MET A 779 -8.83 20.96 13.02
N GLN A 780 -9.09 19.64 13.05
CA GLN A 780 -10.10 19.04 13.88
C GLN A 780 -9.80 19.22 15.38
N LYS A 781 -8.57 18.93 15.83
CA LYS A 781 -8.11 19.17 17.21
C LYS A 781 -8.24 20.64 17.63
N ALA A 782 -7.95 21.57 16.70
CA ALA A 782 -8.06 23.01 16.92
C ALA A 782 -9.50 23.56 16.81
N GLY A 783 -10.51 22.72 16.58
CA GLY A 783 -11.91 23.11 16.39
C GLY A 783 -12.18 23.96 15.16
N LYS A 784 -11.36 23.80 14.09
CA LYS A 784 -11.53 24.53 12.83
C LYS A 784 -12.45 23.81 11.86
N ILE A 785 -12.49 22.50 11.93
CA ILE A 785 -13.42 21.63 11.21
C ILE A 785 -14.09 20.68 12.19
N LEU A 786 -15.31 20.24 11.87
CA LEU A 786 -16.04 19.22 12.62
C LEU A 786 -15.84 17.86 11.95
N GLY A 787 -15.44 16.86 12.72
CA GLY A 787 -15.21 15.52 12.24
C GLY A 787 -14.82 14.56 13.37
N PRO A 788 -14.72 13.26 13.10
CA PRO A 788 -14.11 12.28 14.00
C PRO A 788 -12.68 12.67 14.36
N ARG A 789 -12.11 12.08 15.40
CA ARG A 789 -10.67 12.10 15.61
C ARG A 789 -9.99 11.35 14.46
N ILE A 790 -8.94 11.93 13.88
CA ILE A 790 -8.27 11.41 12.70
C ILE A 790 -6.86 10.99 13.07
N PHE A 791 -6.58 9.69 12.89
CA PHE A 791 -5.25 9.10 12.96
C PHE A 791 -4.92 8.48 11.62
N SER A 792 -3.62 8.38 11.28
CA SER A 792 -3.23 7.85 9.98
C SER A 792 -1.78 7.37 9.96
N THR A 793 -1.47 6.51 9.01
CA THR A 793 -0.10 6.18 8.60
C THR A 793 0.50 7.26 7.70
N GLY A 794 -0.34 8.14 7.14
CA GLY A 794 0.06 8.95 6.00
C GLY A 794 0.36 8.08 4.77
N LYS A 795 1.33 8.48 3.96
CA LYS A 795 1.73 7.73 2.76
C LYS A 795 2.32 6.37 3.11
N ILE A 796 1.83 5.36 2.42
CA ILE A 796 2.26 3.97 2.54
C ILE A 796 3.75 3.80 2.19
N LEU A 797 4.38 2.77 2.77
CA LEU A 797 5.69 2.28 2.36
C LEU A 797 5.48 1.30 1.19
N TYR A 798 5.59 1.79 -0.03
CA TYR A 798 5.16 1.08 -1.23
C TYR A 798 6.31 0.44 -1.97
N ALA A 799 6.25 -0.87 -2.20
CA ALA A 799 7.30 -1.61 -2.90
C ALA A 799 7.28 -1.42 -4.43
N GLY A 800 6.12 -1.12 -5.01
CA GLY A 800 5.97 -0.90 -6.45
C GLY A 800 6.51 0.45 -6.93
N LYS A 801 6.77 0.56 -8.24
CA LYS A 801 7.25 1.80 -8.87
C LYS A 801 6.11 2.78 -9.12
N HIS A 802 5.88 3.68 -8.18
CA HIS A 802 4.85 4.71 -8.28
C HIS A 802 5.36 6.07 -7.79
N PRO A 803 5.38 7.13 -8.60
CA PRO A 803 5.81 8.46 -8.18
C PRO A 803 5.03 8.94 -6.95
N GLY A 804 5.75 9.32 -5.89
CA GLY A 804 5.15 9.83 -4.66
C GLY A 804 4.70 8.77 -3.65
N TYR A 805 4.82 7.47 -3.97
CA TYR A 805 4.55 6.37 -3.05
C TYR A 805 5.75 5.44 -2.85
N THR A 806 6.57 5.20 -3.88
CA THR A 806 7.71 4.28 -3.80
C THR A 806 8.57 4.58 -2.59
N ALA A 807 8.73 3.58 -1.73
CA ALA A 807 9.64 3.58 -0.59
C ALA A 807 10.66 2.46 -0.80
N LYS A 808 11.82 2.81 -1.35
CA LYS A 808 12.90 1.86 -1.52
C LYS A 808 13.55 1.60 -0.17
N ILE A 809 13.56 0.35 0.26
CA ILE A 809 14.12 -0.08 1.53
C ILE A 809 15.07 -1.24 1.23
N ASP A 810 16.36 -0.95 1.18
CA ASP A 810 17.42 -1.93 0.99
C ASP A 810 18.11 -2.28 2.32
N GLY A 811 17.89 -1.50 3.39
CA GLY A 811 18.45 -1.69 4.71
C GLY A 811 17.67 -0.99 5.83
N LEU A 812 18.12 -1.19 7.07
CA LEU A 812 17.49 -0.64 8.27
C LEU A 812 17.44 0.90 8.27
N ASP A 813 18.49 1.57 7.75
CA ASP A 813 18.55 3.02 7.69
C ASP A 813 17.53 3.60 6.71
N ASP A 814 17.26 2.92 5.60
CA ASP A 814 16.18 3.30 4.68
C ASP A 814 14.81 3.17 5.37
N ALA A 815 14.59 2.09 6.13
CA ALA A 815 13.37 1.89 6.89
C ALA A 815 13.18 3.03 7.92
N LYS A 816 14.24 3.38 8.66
CA LYS A 816 14.24 4.52 9.61
C LYS A 816 13.93 5.84 8.91
N PHE A 817 14.57 6.12 7.78
CA PHE A 817 14.32 7.33 6.97
C PHE A 817 12.84 7.44 6.59
N HIS A 818 12.24 6.36 6.05
CA HIS A 818 10.85 6.40 5.63
C HIS A 818 9.85 6.49 6.80
N ILE A 819 10.14 5.86 7.93
CA ILE A 819 9.29 5.96 9.14
C ILE A 819 9.42 7.34 9.76
N GLN A 820 10.64 7.85 9.91
CA GLN A 820 10.89 9.17 10.50
C GLN A 820 10.17 10.28 9.73
N ARG A 821 10.23 10.29 8.39
CA ARG A 821 9.55 11.31 7.59
C ARG A 821 8.03 11.34 7.77
N THR A 822 7.38 10.19 8.02
CA THR A 822 5.93 10.15 8.28
C THR A 822 5.60 10.52 9.71
N LYS A 823 6.41 10.08 10.69
CA LYS A 823 6.29 10.43 12.11
C LYS A 823 6.44 11.93 12.34
N GLU A 824 7.37 12.59 11.67
CA GLU A 824 7.54 14.06 11.71
C GLU A 824 6.28 14.79 11.25
N ASN A 825 5.57 14.23 10.29
CA ASN A 825 4.29 14.74 9.81
C ASN A 825 3.11 14.49 10.76
N GLY A 826 3.24 13.59 11.75
CA GLY A 826 2.20 13.31 12.73
C GLY A 826 1.64 11.89 12.69
N ALA A 827 2.26 10.98 11.91
CA ALA A 827 1.85 9.57 11.86
C ALA A 827 2.07 8.88 13.21
N VAL A 828 1.09 8.10 13.64
CA VAL A 828 1.14 7.23 14.83
C VAL A 828 1.43 5.78 14.48
N SER A 829 1.34 5.48 13.20
CA SER A 829 1.56 4.16 12.61
C SER A 829 2.15 4.31 11.21
N VAL A 830 2.67 3.22 10.64
CA VAL A 830 3.09 3.15 9.23
C VAL A 830 2.46 1.95 8.56
N LYS A 831 2.14 2.07 7.27
CA LYS A 831 1.63 0.95 6.46
C LYS A 831 2.75 0.34 5.64
N SER A 832 3.16 -0.89 5.99
CA SER A 832 4.06 -1.72 5.18
C SER A 832 3.24 -2.35 4.05
N TYR A 833 3.41 -1.85 2.81
CA TYR A 833 2.52 -2.18 1.69
C TYR A 833 3.13 -3.20 0.74
N ASN A 834 2.78 -4.47 0.92
CA ASN A 834 3.11 -5.60 0.04
C ASN A 834 4.61 -5.68 -0.34
N HIS A 835 5.51 -5.43 0.62
CA HIS A 835 6.92 -5.72 0.40
C HIS A 835 7.12 -7.23 0.23
N PRO A 836 7.66 -7.71 -0.90
CA PRO A 836 7.80 -9.13 -1.16
C PRO A 836 8.91 -9.77 -0.29
N ARG A 837 9.89 -8.96 0.11
CA ARG A 837 11.01 -9.40 0.94
C ARG A 837 10.62 -9.39 2.43
N ARG A 838 10.79 -10.54 3.10
CA ARG A 838 10.54 -10.64 4.54
C ARG A 838 11.57 -9.87 5.35
N ASP A 839 12.84 -9.89 4.96
CA ASP A 839 13.90 -9.10 5.58
C ASP A 839 13.56 -7.60 5.60
N THR A 840 13.03 -7.06 4.50
CA THR A 840 12.56 -5.67 4.44
C THR A 840 11.41 -5.42 5.42
N ARG A 841 10.43 -6.33 5.52
CA ARG A 841 9.34 -6.20 6.49
C ARG A 841 9.83 -6.24 7.94
N GLN A 842 10.80 -7.11 8.24
CA GLN A 842 11.44 -7.18 9.56
C GLN A 842 12.26 -5.92 9.88
N GLN A 843 12.95 -5.34 8.90
CA GLN A 843 13.65 -4.05 9.06
C GLN A 843 12.68 -2.89 9.35
N VAL A 844 11.51 -2.88 8.70
CA VAL A 844 10.44 -1.92 9.01
C VAL A 844 9.97 -2.08 10.45
N LEU A 845 9.77 -3.31 10.93
CA LEU A 845 9.39 -3.57 12.32
C LEU A 845 10.48 -3.13 13.31
N ALA A 846 11.74 -3.44 13.04
CA ALA A 846 12.87 -3.02 13.89
C ALA A 846 12.96 -1.50 13.98
N ALA A 847 12.88 -0.79 12.85
CA ALA A 847 12.87 0.66 12.81
C ALA A 847 11.64 1.26 13.52
N ALA A 848 10.47 0.63 13.38
CA ALA A 848 9.24 1.07 14.03
C ALA A 848 9.30 0.90 15.56
N ARG A 849 9.89 -0.19 16.08
CA ARG A 849 10.15 -0.38 17.52
C ARG A 849 11.07 0.73 18.06
N GLU A 850 12.17 1.00 17.37
CA GLU A 850 13.12 2.05 17.77
C GLU A 850 12.49 3.46 17.75
N LEU A 851 11.70 3.74 16.73
CA LEU A 851 11.07 5.05 16.55
C LEU A 851 9.74 5.21 17.30
N GLY A 852 9.21 4.16 17.92
CA GLY A 852 7.96 4.19 18.67
C GLY A 852 6.75 4.52 17.78
N VAL A 853 6.48 3.69 16.77
CA VAL A 853 5.28 3.77 15.93
C VAL A 853 4.70 2.37 15.70
N ASN A 854 3.39 2.27 15.56
CA ASN A 854 2.71 1.04 15.21
C ASN A 854 2.94 0.67 13.72
N VAL A 855 2.82 -0.61 13.37
CA VAL A 855 2.93 -1.08 11.98
C VAL A 855 1.67 -1.83 11.59
N VAL A 856 0.90 -1.24 10.69
CA VAL A 856 -0.27 -1.85 10.07
C VAL A 856 0.09 -2.26 8.65
N PRO A 857 0.17 -3.55 8.31
CA PRO A 857 0.58 -3.99 6.98
C PRO A 857 -0.59 -3.97 6.00
N GLU A 858 -0.30 -4.03 4.72
CA GLU A 858 -1.26 -4.51 3.73
C GLU A 858 -1.20 -6.03 3.72
N GLY A 859 -2.30 -6.69 4.04
CA GLY A 859 -2.42 -8.14 3.96
C GLY A 859 -3.19 -8.59 2.72
N GLY A 860 -3.51 -9.87 2.65
CA GLY A 860 -4.51 -10.47 1.78
C GLY A 860 -4.00 -11.18 0.53
N GLY A 861 -2.95 -10.72 -0.12
CA GLY A 861 -2.55 -11.28 -1.43
C GLY A 861 -1.95 -12.68 -1.41
N LYS A 862 -1.32 -13.08 -0.29
CA LYS A 862 -0.58 -14.34 -0.15
C LYS A 862 -0.62 -14.87 1.28
N LEU A 863 -0.95 -16.15 1.45
CA LEU A 863 -1.10 -16.73 2.79
C LEU A 863 0.21 -16.69 3.58
N TYR A 864 1.32 -17.13 3.00
CA TYR A 864 2.62 -17.13 3.68
C TYR A 864 3.05 -15.72 4.09
N GLN A 865 2.79 -14.71 3.27
CA GLN A 865 3.12 -13.34 3.58
C GLN A 865 2.30 -12.82 4.76
N ASN A 866 1.01 -13.14 4.81
CA ASN A 866 0.12 -12.81 5.92
C ASN A 866 0.60 -13.49 7.22
N MET A 867 0.91 -14.77 7.17
CA MET A 867 1.35 -15.51 8.35
C MET A 867 2.72 -15.06 8.85
N THR A 868 3.65 -14.74 7.93
CA THR A 868 4.95 -14.16 8.35
C THR A 868 4.79 -12.77 8.97
N MET A 869 3.76 -11.98 8.59
CA MET A 869 3.43 -10.74 9.28
C MET A 869 2.94 -10.97 10.71
N VAL A 870 2.12 -12.00 10.92
CA VAL A 870 1.65 -12.41 12.26
C VAL A 870 2.83 -12.88 13.11
N ILE A 871 3.67 -13.79 12.60
CA ILE A 871 4.84 -14.34 13.28
C ILE A 871 5.87 -13.25 13.63
N ASP A 872 6.12 -12.30 12.73
CA ASP A 872 7.10 -11.23 12.91
C ASP A 872 6.60 -10.08 13.83
N GLY A 873 5.34 -10.13 14.30
CA GLY A 873 4.79 -9.24 15.31
C GLY A 873 4.34 -7.86 14.78
N HIS A 874 3.65 -7.81 13.66
CA HIS A 874 2.94 -6.61 13.23
C HIS A 874 1.80 -6.27 14.20
N THR A 875 1.42 -5.00 14.28
CA THR A 875 0.34 -4.51 15.17
C THR A 875 -1.02 -5.16 14.83
N THR A 876 -1.31 -5.23 13.54
CA THR A 876 -2.52 -5.83 12.97
C THR A 876 -2.18 -6.66 11.75
N LEU A 877 -3.14 -7.42 11.25
CA LEU A 877 -3.18 -7.90 9.86
C LEU A 877 -4.44 -7.32 9.20
N GLU A 878 -4.24 -6.60 8.11
CA GLU A 878 -5.30 -5.95 7.37
C GLU A 878 -5.80 -6.84 6.21
N HIS A 879 -7.07 -6.70 5.87
CA HIS A 879 -7.79 -7.46 4.84
C HIS A 879 -8.01 -8.94 5.17
N SER A 880 -8.98 -9.53 4.48
CA SER A 880 -9.26 -10.95 4.57
C SER A 880 -8.08 -11.78 4.03
N LEU A 881 -7.92 -12.99 4.54
CA LEU A 881 -6.99 -13.95 3.97
C LEU A 881 -7.40 -14.28 2.52
N ASN A 882 -6.44 -14.68 1.70
CA ASN A 882 -6.70 -15.13 0.32
C ASN A 882 -7.26 -16.56 0.24
N VAL A 883 -7.36 -17.27 1.36
CA VAL A 883 -7.96 -18.62 1.47
C VAL A 883 -9.39 -18.52 1.99
N ALA A 884 -10.23 -19.49 1.70
CA ALA A 884 -11.64 -19.50 2.08
C ALA A 884 -11.81 -19.46 3.62
N ARG A 885 -10.96 -20.19 4.35
CA ARG A 885 -10.83 -20.15 5.82
C ARG A 885 -9.46 -20.69 6.26
N GLY A 886 -9.06 -20.39 7.48
CA GLY A 886 -8.02 -21.11 8.19
C GLY A 886 -8.56 -22.30 8.95
N TYR A 887 -7.70 -23.22 9.32
CA TYR A 887 -7.99 -24.40 10.12
C TYR A 887 -7.26 -24.33 11.45
N ASP A 888 -7.33 -25.42 12.21
CA ASP A 888 -6.84 -25.47 13.59
C ASP A 888 -5.33 -25.12 13.73
N ASP A 889 -4.49 -25.49 12.76
CA ASP A 889 -3.07 -25.10 12.71
C ASP A 889 -2.88 -23.57 12.76
N LEU A 890 -3.61 -22.86 11.94
CA LEU A 890 -3.52 -21.43 11.81
C LEU A 890 -4.20 -20.71 12.98
N THR A 891 -5.31 -21.26 13.47
CA THR A 891 -6.03 -20.74 14.63
C THR A 891 -5.16 -20.87 15.90
N GLN A 892 -4.50 -22.01 16.13
CA GLN A 892 -3.57 -22.21 17.25
C GLN A 892 -2.35 -21.29 17.16
N LEU A 893 -1.77 -21.09 15.97
CA LEU A 893 -0.66 -20.17 15.77
C LEU A 893 -1.08 -18.73 16.11
N TRP A 894 -2.15 -18.24 15.50
CA TRP A 894 -2.53 -16.84 15.61
C TRP A 894 -3.03 -16.47 17.01
N SER A 895 -3.83 -17.32 17.63
CA SER A 895 -4.36 -17.11 18.99
C SER A 895 -3.28 -16.96 20.07
N GLN A 896 -2.10 -17.50 19.83
CA GLN A 896 -0.96 -17.36 20.71
C GLN A 896 -0.08 -16.14 20.40
N THR A 897 -0.48 -15.30 19.43
CA THR A 897 0.16 -14.02 19.12
C THR A 897 -0.69 -12.85 19.65
N GLU A 898 -0.18 -11.62 19.53
CA GLU A 898 -0.90 -10.40 19.90
C GLU A 898 -1.36 -9.60 18.67
N THR A 899 -1.08 -10.08 17.45
CA THR A 899 -1.47 -9.42 16.21
C THR A 899 -2.98 -9.45 16.04
N ALA A 900 -3.62 -8.28 15.99
CA ALA A 900 -5.05 -8.17 15.78
C ALA A 900 -5.43 -8.40 14.31
N TYR A 901 -6.66 -8.79 14.05
CA TYR A 901 -7.20 -9.03 12.72
C TYR A 901 -8.22 -7.97 12.31
N ASN A 902 -7.99 -7.33 11.19
CA ASN A 902 -8.90 -6.36 10.57
C ASN A 902 -9.31 -6.82 9.16
N PRO A 903 -10.31 -7.71 9.03
CA PRO A 903 -10.63 -8.39 7.79
C PRO A 903 -11.21 -7.50 6.69
N THR A 904 -11.73 -6.29 7.00
CA THR A 904 -12.40 -5.41 6.03
C THR A 904 -13.44 -6.16 5.20
N PHE A 905 -14.46 -6.70 5.84
CA PHE A 905 -15.47 -7.59 5.22
C PHE A 905 -16.12 -6.98 3.98
N VAL A 906 -16.31 -5.66 3.95
CA VAL A 906 -16.89 -4.92 2.80
C VAL A 906 -16.12 -5.10 1.50
N VAL A 907 -14.82 -5.44 1.58
CA VAL A 907 -13.94 -5.69 0.43
C VAL A 907 -13.27 -7.07 0.51
N ALA A 908 -13.90 -8.03 1.18
CA ALA A 908 -13.37 -9.39 1.33
C ALA A 908 -13.02 -10.02 -0.02
N TYR A 909 -11.88 -10.73 -0.08
CA TYR A 909 -11.42 -11.44 -1.27
C TYR A 909 -12.20 -12.73 -1.52
N GLY A 910 -12.11 -13.24 -2.75
CA GLY A 910 -12.62 -14.56 -3.13
C GLY A 910 -14.10 -14.57 -3.55
N GLY A 911 -14.55 -13.55 -4.26
CA GLY A 911 -15.91 -13.45 -4.79
C GLY A 911 -16.35 -12.01 -4.96
N LEU A 912 -17.65 -11.77 -4.93
CA LEU A 912 -18.19 -10.41 -4.98
C LEU A 912 -17.84 -9.68 -3.67
N ALA A 913 -17.47 -8.40 -3.78
CA ALA A 913 -17.16 -7.57 -2.62
C ALA A 913 -18.37 -7.48 -1.66
N GLY A 914 -18.12 -7.58 -0.37
CA GLY A 914 -19.16 -7.59 0.65
C GLY A 914 -20.07 -6.37 0.62
N GLU A 915 -19.56 -5.17 0.25
CA GLU A 915 -20.41 -3.99 0.06
C GLU A 915 -21.57 -4.22 -0.93
N LYS A 916 -21.33 -5.04 -1.96
CA LYS A 916 -22.32 -5.35 -3.01
C LYS A 916 -23.53 -6.12 -2.43
N TYR A 917 -23.32 -6.94 -1.40
CA TYR A 917 -24.38 -7.63 -0.68
C TYR A 917 -25.44 -6.65 -0.16
N TRP A 918 -25.02 -5.54 0.45
CA TRP A 918 -25.93 -4.56 1.01
C TRP A 918 -26.70 -3.77 -0.06
N TYR A 919 -26.06 -3.50 -1.21
CA TYR A 919 -26.76 -2.92 -2.36
C TYR A 919 -27.74 -3.91 -3.00
N ASP A 920 -27.44 -5.20 -2.97
CA ASP A 920 -28.34 -6.25 -3.48
C ASP A 920 -29.55 -6.46 -2.56
N ARG A 921 -29.34 -6.54 -1.25
CA ARG A 921 -30.35 -6.91 -0.27
C ARG A 921 -31.11 -5.74 0.35
N THR A 922 -30.63 -4.50 0.20
CA THR A 922 -31.23 -3.32 0.80
C THR A 922 -31.33 -2.15 -0.18
N ASN A 923 -32.21 -1.19 0.13
CA ASN A 923 -32.33 0.05 -0.63
C ASN A 923 -31.43 1.13 -0.03
N VAL A 924 -30.12 1.03 -0.25
CA VAL A 924 -29.11 1.95 0.31
C VAL A 924 -29.47 3.41 0.04
N TRP A 925 -30.05 3.73 -1.12
CA TRP A 925 -30.46 5.09 -1.52
C TRP A 925 -31.68 5.62 -0.76
N GLU A 926 -32.40 4.80 -0.03
CA GLU A 926 -33.53 5.18 0.83
C GLU A 926 -33.10 5.49 2.27
N ASN A 927 -31.84 5.24 2.62
CA ASN A 927 -31.34 5.57 3.94
C ASN A 927 -31.27 7.10 4.10
N GLU A 928 -32.25 7.68 4.82
CA GLU A 928 -32.38 9.14 5.00
C GLU A 928 -31.14 9.75 5.63
N ARG A 929 -30.49 9.06 6.58
CA ARG A 929 -29.28 9.54 7.25
C ARG A 929 -28.11 9.60 6.27
N LEU A 930 -27.93 8.57 5.46
CA LEU A 930 -26.90 8.54 4.40
C LEU A 930 -27.14 9.70 3.40
N MET A 931 -28.35 9.79 2.88
CA MET A 931 -28.69 10.78 1.85
C MET A 931 -28.67 12.23 2.36
N ARG A 932 -28.65 12.44 3.67
CA ARG A 932 -28.47 13.77 4.28
C ARG A 932 -27.05 14.28 4.14
N TYR A 933 -26.05 13.39 4.18
CA TYR A 933 -24.63 13.76 4.24
C TYR A 933 -23.89 13.41 2.94
N VAL A 934 -24.19 12.28 2.32
CA VAL A 934 -23.47 11.78 1.14
C VAL A 934 -24.12 12.30 -0.14
N PRO A 935 -23.35 12.91 -1.04
CA PRO A 935 -23.89 13.41 -2.31
C PRO A 935 -24.53 12.30 -3.17
N ARG A 936 -25.66 12.61 -3.81
CA ARG A 936 -26.42 11.65 -4.64
C ARG A 936 -25.57 10.99 -5.73
N TYR A 937 -24.71 11.75 -6.39
CA TYR A 937 -23.84 11.24 -7.47
C TYR A 937 -22.80 10.18 -6.98
N ILE A 938 -22.62 10.04 -5.67
CA ILE A 938 -21.80 8.98 -5.04
C ILE A 938 -22.64 7.71 -4.81
N VAL A 939 -23.88 7.85 -4.32
CA VAL A 939 -24.74 6.73 -3.92
C VAL A 939 -25.47 6.11 -5.12
N GLU A 940 -26.02 6.94 -6.00
CA GLU A 940 -26.90 6.53 -7.10
C GLU A 940 -26.27 5.59 -8.14
N PRO A 941 -25.02 5.79 -8.62
CA PRO A 941 -24.46 4.93 -9.66
C PRO A 941 -24.43 3.45 -9.26
N THR A 942 -24.00 3.14 -8.04
CA THR A 942 -23.96 1.77 -7.53
C THR A 942 -25.37 1.22 -7.25
N SER A 943 -26.30 2.09 -6.81
CA SER A 943 -27.68 1.71 -6.49
C SER A 943 -28.50 1.37 -7.75
N ILE A 944 -28.29 2.11 -8.86
CA ILE A 944 -29.03 1.93 -10.13
C ILE A 944 -28.59 0.65 -10.85
N ARG A 945 -27.29 0.35 -10.86
CA ARG A 945 -26.71 -0.80 -11.56
C ARG A 945 -26.05 -1.75 -10.56
N ARG A 946 -26.83 -2.21 -9.60
CA ARG A 946 -26.37 -3.15 -8.59
C ARG A 946 -26.22 -4.55 -9.17
N GLU A 947 -25.21 -5.25 -8.71
CA GLU A 947 -25.01 -6.67 -8.93
C GLU A 947 -25.93 -7.45 -8.00
N THR A 948 -26.50 -8.54 -8.46
CA THR A 948 -27.32 -9.48 -7.68
C THR A 948 -26.76 -10.88 -7.79
N ALA A 949 -26.67 -11.59 -6.69
CA ALA A 949 -26.11 -12.94 -6.67
C ALA A 949 -26.67 -13.76 -5.48
N PRO A 950 -26.57 -15.11 -5.53
CA PRO A 950 -26.78 -15.95 -4.35
C PRO A 950 -25.81 -15.62 -3.21
N ASP A 951 -26.18 -15.95 -1.97
CA ASP A 951 -25.39 -15.62 -0.78
C ASP A 951 -24.00 -16.24 -0.77
N ASP A 952 -23.83 -17.44 -1.34
CA ASP A 952 -22.58 -18.17 -1.43
C ASP A 952 -21.57 -17.56 -2.41
N HIS A 953 -22.00 -16.61 -3.25
CA HIS A 953 -21.09 -15.80 -4.09
C HIS A 953 -20.41 -14.66 -3.31
N TYR A 954 -20.91 -14.33 -2.11
CA TYR A 954 -20.35 -13.29 -1.23
C TYR A 954 -19.49 -13.90 -0.15
N ASN A 955 -18.18 -13.98 -0.40
CA ASN A 955 -17.24 -14.68 0.49
C ASN A 955 -17.08 -14.03 1.88
N HIS A 956 -17.49 -12.77 2.08
CA HIS A 956 -17.40 -12.11 3.39
C HIS A 956 -18.09 -12.92 4.51
N ILE A 957 -19.13 -13.70 4.20
CA ILE A 957 -19.83 -14.56 5.18
C ILE A 957 -18.87 -15.65 5.71
N ASN A 958 -18.10 -16.30 4.83
CA ASN A 958 -17.12 -17.31 5.23
C ASN A 958 -15.96 -16.68 5.99
N VAL A 959 -15.47 -15.52 5.52
CA VAL A 959 -14.44 -14.73 6.22
C VAL A 959 -14.89 -14.36 7.61
N ALA A 960 -16.18 -13.95 7.79
CA ALA A 960 -16.72 -13.60 9.09
C ALA A 960 -16.86 -14.81 10.03
N LYS A 961 -17.21 -15.99 9.51
CA LYS A 961 -17.22 -17.23 10.29
C LYS A 961 -15.84 -17.59 10.83
N TYR A 962 -14.82 -17.48 10.00
CA TYR A 962 -13.45 -17.75 10.43
C TYR A 962 -12.94 -16.67 11.41
N ALA A 963 -13.27 -15.39 11.16
CA ALA A 963 -12.97 -14.31 12.09
C ALA A 963 -13.61 -14.53 13.47
N LYS A 964 -14.83 -15.10 13.52
CA LYS A 964 -15.49 -15.51 14.78
C LYS A 964 -14.70 -16.61 15.49
N GLU A 965 -14.25 -17.62 14.77
CA GLU A 965 -13.43 -18.70 15.31
C GLU A 965 -12.13 -18.14 15.91
N LEU A 966 -11.42 -17.27 15.19
CA LEU A 966 -10.23 -16.59 15.70
C LEU A 966 -10.52 -15.78 16.97
N ARG A 967 -11.62 -15.03 16.99
CA ARG A 967 -12.03 -14.26 18.16
C ARG A 967 -12.34 -15.16 19.37
N ASP A 968 -13.01 -16.28 19.18
CA ASP A 968 -13.34 -17.23 20.25
C ASP A 968 -12.07 -17.87 20.85
N ASN A 969 -10.99 -17.88 20.08
CA ASN A 969 -9.66 -18.32 20.49
C ASN A 969 -8.75 -17.15 20.97
N GLY A 970 -9.29 -15.94 21.16
CA GLY A 970 -8.60 -14.82 21.81
C GLY A 970 -7.98 -13.78 20.86
N VAL A 971 -8.08 -13.94 19.53
CA VAL A 971 -7.64 -12.93 18.57
C VAL A 971 -8.60 -11.73 18.59
N ARG A 972 -8.08 -10.51 18.71
CA ARG A 972 -8.90 -9.30 18.57
C ARG A 972 -9.30 -9.10 17.11
N VAL A 973 -10.61 -9.03 16.85
CA VAL A 973 -11.16 -8.79 15.51
C VAL A 973 -11.76 -7.39 15.47
N LEU A 974 -11.33 -6.57 14.50
CA LEU A 974 -11.66 -5.16 14.36
C LEU A 974 -12.66 -4.96 13.23
N ILE A 975 -13.24 -3.75 13.15
CA ILE A 975 -13.96 -3.29 11.96
C ILE A 975 -13.09 -2.36 11.14
N GLY A 976 -13.18 -2.45 9.81
CA GLY A 976 -12.51 -1.59 8.85
C GLY A 976 -13.40 -1.34 7.64
N ALA A 977 -14.11 -0.21 7.62
CA ALA A 977 -15.08 0.10 6.57
C ALA A 977 -14.46 0.47 5.21
N HIS A 978 -13.15 0.61 5.14
CA HIS A 978 -12.35 0.77 3.92
C HIS A 978 -12.77 1.95 3.02
N GLY A 979 -13.48 2.92 3.56
CA GLY A 979 -14.02 4.04 2.79
C GLY A 979 -15.23 3.69 1.90
N GLN A 980 -15.84 2.52 2.12
CA GLN A 980 -16.97 2.01 1.34
C GLN A 980 -18.32 2.55 1.84
N ARG A 981 -18.86 3.63 1.60
CA ARG A 981 -20.04 4.29 2.20
C ARG A 981 -19.76 4.82 3.58
N GLU A 982 -19.12 5.95 3.61
CA GLU A 982 -18.63 6.65 4.79
C GLU A 982 -19.64 6.65 5.95
N GLY A 983 -19.24 6.10 7.08
CA GLY A 983 -20.06 5.94 8.26
C GLY A 983 -21.01 4.74 8.24
N LEU A 984 -21.84 4.57 7.19
CA LEU A 984 -22.76 3.44 7.09
C LEU A 984 -22.02 2.09 7.00
N ALA A 985 -20.91 2.03 6.28
CA ALA A 985 -20.18 0.78 6.13
C ALA A 985 -19.54 0.28 7.43
N ALA A 986 -19.31 1.12 8.43
CA ALA A 986 -18.95 0.66 9.78
C ALA A 986 -20.05 -0.20 10.42
N HIS A 987 -21.32 0.13 10.14
CA HIS A 987 -22.44 -0.72 10.55
C HIS A 987 -22.53 -2.00 9.71
N TRP A 988 -22.24 -1.91 8.40
CA TRP A 988 -22.16 -3.11 7.55
C TRP A 988 -21.10 -4.10 8.06
N GLU A 989 -19.93 -3.63 8.47
CA GLU A 989 -18.88 -4.46 9.08
C GLU A 989 -19.42 -5.21 10.31
N MET A 990 -20.12 -4.52 11.24
CA MET A 990 -20.75 -5.15 12.41
C MET A 990 -21.86 -6.14 12.03
N TRP A 991 -22.66 -5.84 11.00
CA TRP A 991 -23.70 -6.74 10.53
C TRP A 991 -23.10 -7.97 9.83
N MET A 992 -21.98 -7.82 9.11
CA MET A 992 -21.23 -8.93 8.54
C MET A 992 -20.58 -9.80 9.63
N MET A 993 -20.10 -9.22 10.72
CA MET A 993 -19.69 -9.99 11.90
C MET A 993 -20.87 -10.86 12.41
N ASN A 994 -22.06 -10.28 12.53
CA ASN A 994 -23.25 -11.03 12.96
C ASN A 994 -23.60 -12.17 11.98
N GLN A 995 -23.47 -11.96 10.66
CA GLN A 995 -23.61 -13.04 9.66
C GLN A 995 -22.59 -14.17 9.88
N GLY A 996 -21.41 -13.88 10.41
CA GLY A 996 -20.38 -14.84 10.82
C GLY A 996 -20.64 -15.52 12.17
N GLY A 997 -21.69 -15.11 12.92
CA GLY A 997 -22.04 -15.69 14.22
C GLY A 997 -21.57 -14.87 15.43
N PHE A 998 -21.02 -13.66 15.24
CA PHE A 998 -20.77 -12.75 16.36
C PHE A 998 -22.08 -12.32 17.02
N THR A 999 -22.08 -12.25 18.33
CA THR A 999 -23.18 -11.61 19.07
C THR A 999 -23.13 -10.08 18.88
N PRO A 1000 -24.25 -9.35 19.11
CA PRO A 1000 -24.24 -7.88 19.04
C PRO A 1000 -23.17 -7.24 19.95
N TRP A 1001 -22.95 -7.79 21.15
CA TRP A 1001 -21.93 -7.30 22.07
C TRP A 1001 -20.51 -7.49 21.51
N GLU A 1002 -20.22 -8.66 20.92
CA GLU A 1002 -18.93 -8.94 20.30
C GLU A 1002 -18.65 -8.03 19.09
N ALA A 1003 -19.67 -7.76 18.26
CA ALA A 1003 -19.54 -6.84 17.14
C ALA A 1003 -19.30 -5.39 17.61
N LEU A 1004 -20.01 -4.93 18.64
CA LEU A 1004 -19.77 -3.62 19.27
C LEU A 1004 -18.38 -3.55 19.91
N ARG A 1005 -17.92 -4.62 20.54
CA ARG A 1005 -16.58 -4.69 21.12
C ARG A 1005 -15.50 -4.53 20.05
N GLY A 1006 -15.63 -5.23 18.90
CA GLY A 1006 -14.73 -5.11 17.75
C GLY A 1006 -14.69 -3.69 17.19
N ALA A 1007 -15.86 -3.04 17.15
CA ALA A 1007 -16.04 -1.67 16.68
C ALA A 1007 -15.64 -0.57 17.70
N THR A 1008 -15.27 -0.91 18.92
CA THR A 1008 -14.94 0.05 19.98
C THR A 1008 -13.68 -0.33 20.75
N TYR A 1009 -13.80 -1.17 21.77
CA TYR A 1009 -12.72 -1.55 22.68
C TYR A 1009 -11.54 -2.25 21.97
N ASP A 1010 -11.81 -3.27 21.15
CA ASP A 1010 -10.76 -4.01 20.46
C ASP A 1010 -10.05 -3.12 19.44
N GLY A 1011 -10.79 -2.24 18.74
CA GLY A 1011 -10.22 -1.23 17.84
C GLY A 1011 -9.25 -0.29 18.56
N ALA A 1012 -9.67 0.24 19.73
CA ALA A 1012 -8.81 1.10 20.54
C ALA A 1012 -7.56 0.36 21.02
N LYS A 1013 -7.74 -0.81 21.63
CA LYS A 1013 -6.62 -1.63 22.14
C LYS A 1013 -5.62 -2.02 21.07
N ALA A 1014 -6.09 -2.43 19.89
CA ALA A 1014 -5.22 -2.81 18.78
C ALA A 1014 -4.37 -1.65 18.29
N LEU A 1015 -4.92 -0.45 18.23
CA LEU A 1015 -4.23 0.76 17.76
C LEU A 1015 -3.45 1.50 18.85
N GLY A 1016 -3.40 0.99 20.10
CA GLY A 1016 -2.70 1.61 21.23
C GLY A 1016 -3.43 2.82 21.85
N MET A 1017 -4.71 2.95 21.62
CA MET A 1017 -5.57 4.05 22.10
C MET A 1017 -6.18 3.78 23.47
#